data_5475b495884ad838f2c3a1f93fbc8417
#
_entry.id   5475b495884ad838f2c3a1f93fbc8417
#
_cell.length_a   1.000
_cell.length_b   1.000
_cell.length_c   1.000
_cell.angle_alpha   90.00
_cell.angle_beta   90.00
_cell.angle_gamma   90.00
#
_symmetry.space_group_name_H-M   'P 1'
#
loop_
_entity.id
_entity.type
_entity.pdbx_description
1 polymer ?
#
loop_
_entity_poly.entity_id
_entity_poly.type
_entity_poly.pdbx_seq_one_letter_code
_entity_poly.pdbx_strand_id
1 'polypeptide(L)'
;MKKNQKNSTRAFALRITLSVVLVATAAILLVSSFPPSSGAGGSQVGLYSGAPALAVAMQKVSPAVFRGDVRRLPQVPQRELMRPELKEPHPTQKQPLPWAPTLQLEQPTVPLAPMPGPIQSFAGITRTDSCTGGQCGAGTPPDTNGAVGSNHYIQAVNSAFAIYSKTGTLLASFTENALWAGNGTFCDGNGGGDPVVIYDALADRWILTNLAYSGGATSGPFYQCIAVSRTSDPVSGGWYLYAIRTDTGAAGQPPVNTINDYPKFGIWTDCLYYAANGFLMPAGSFNGTEFGSFSRSDMYAGLPLTGALGFIVNTIDPFTMIPSDLEAPIVGAYNGVPPAGTPNYYVSESQTAFAFEVRKFTAGTNCGGGGTLSAATNVSQTSYTVPGSNIVPQPNTTNTLDSLGDRLMQKVQYRKVGSDESLWLVHTTRGGSAATTRPQWAQINVTGGTIATTPVQQQIYTPDTTIYRWMGSVAADIQGNVALGYSTSNATSPNFPSIVYSGRLAGDALNTLPQTETQLIAGNGSQIGNCGTSICHRWGDYSSMSVDPSDGCTFWYTTEYFTNQTNGTNTPPIWSTRIGSFKFPSCAGATSDSITCMQPDSATRCYNNYSQWSPVYQSSADACRNYCNSNNAQACEWNSGTGDCYVEFGASCLQSGFPGWYAGVAGVSCSSPSPTPTPTPTPTPTPTPTPTPTPTPTPTPTPTPTPTPTPTPTATPTPTPSGIVLTASGHKVKGVEVVNLSWTGTNAASMDIYQNGSVIATVPNSGAYTDNTGRKGHGSFTYKVCEAGTLKCSNDAAVQF
;
A
#
# COMPACT_ATOMS: atom_id res chain seq x y z
N MET A 1 -20.51 52.46 59.88
CA MET A 1 -19.89 51.22 59.38
C MET A 1 -19.41 51.45 57.97
N LYS A 2 -18.35 52.26 57.76
CA LYS A 2 -17.68 52.47 56.46
C LYS A 2 -16.25 52.93 56.81
N LYS A 3 -15.35 51.99 57.14
CA LYS A 3 -13.90 52.33 57.30
C LYS A 3 -13.03 51.12 57.48
N ASN A 4 -13.13 50.06 56.60
CA ASN A 4 -12.18 48.92 56.66
C ASN A 4 -12.00 48.17 55.32
N GLN A 5 -12.19 48.83 54.18
CA GLN A 5 -12.02 48.15 52.88
C GLN A 5 -10.92 48.77 51.99
N LYS A 6 -10.05 49.63 52.48
CA LYS A 6 -8.98 50.27 51.66
C LYS A 6 -7.56 49.73 51.90
N ASN A 7 -7.34 48.81 52.85
CA ASN A 7 -5.97 48.34 53.14
C ASN A 7 -5.64 46.95 52.61
N SER A 8 -6.62 46.21 52.03
CA SER A 8 -6.36 44.88 51.51
C SER A 8 -5.87 44.88 50.04
N THR A 9 -6.19 45.89 49.26
CA THR A 9 -5.81 45.99 47.85
C THR A 9 -4.40 46.46 47.59
N ARG A 10 -3.77 47.20 48.56
CA ARG A 10 -2.36 47.66 48.41
C ARG A 10 -1.34 46.57 48.72
N ALA A 11 -1.64 45.59 49.57
CA ALA A 11 -0.73 44.51 49.91
C ALA A 11 -0.69 43.41 48.81
N PHE A 12 -1.74 43.24 48.03
CA PHE A 12 -1.81 42.27 46.94
C PHE A 12 -1.09 42.77 45.66
N ALA A 13 -1.18 44.07 45.36
CA ALA A 13 -0.47 44.68 44.23
C ALA A 13 1.06 44.72 44.42
N LEU A 14 1.55 44.84 45.66
CA LEU A 14 3.00 44.90 45.96
C LEU A 14 3.67 43.50 45.86
N ARG A 15 2.93 42.39 46.09
CA ARG A 15 3.47 41.03 45.94
C ARG A 15 3.55 40.58 44.50
N ILE A 16 2.64 40.99 43.61
CA ILE A 16 2.68 40.68 42.21
C ILE A 16 3.79 41.47 41.50
N THR A 17 4.04 42.72 41.86
CA THR A 17 5.09 43.54 41.23
C THR A 17 6.50 43.03 41.61
N LEU A 18 6.72 42.49 42.81
CA LEU A 18 8.01 41.96 43.25
C LEU A 18 8.33 40.60 42.57
N SER A 19 7.32 39.75 42.29
CA SER A 19 7.51 38.45 41.64
C SER A 19 7.82 38.61 40.13
N VAL A 20 7.27 39.61 39.47
CA VAL A 20 7.53 39.88 38.06
C VAL A 20 8.90 40.50 37.84
N VAL A 21 9.40 41.31 38.76
CA VAL A 21 10.75 41.90 38.71
C VAL A 21 11.84 40.86 38.97
N LEU A 22 11.61 39.86 39.83
CA LEU A 22 12.58 38.78 40.10
C LEU A 22 12.70 37.77 38.96
N VAL A 23 11.64 37.52 38.17
CA VAL A 23 11.67 36.64 36.98
C VAL A 23 12.34 37.38 35.81
N ALA A 24 12.11 38.68 35.65
CA ALA A 24 12.76 39.50 34.61
C ALA A 24 14.28 39.70 34.85
N THR A 25 14.73 39.80 36.09
CA THR A 25 16.18 39.93 36.42
C THR A 25 16.93 38.60 36.32
N ALA A 26 16.27 37.43 36.54
CA ALA A 26 16.90 36.13 36.30
C ALA A 26 17.04 35.79 34.81
N ALA A 27 16.15 36.27 33.94
CA ALA A 27 16.26 36.13 32.49
C ALA A 27 17.32 37.03 31.84
N ILE A 28 17.61 38.20 32.44
CA ILE A 28 18.63 39.13 31.93
C ILE A 28 20.06 38.73 32.35
N LEU A 29 20.21 37.96 33.43
CA LEU A 29 21.52 37.49 33.91
C LEU A 29 22.04 36.23 33.25
N LEU A 30 21.21 35.53 32.44
CA LEU A 30 21.60 34.34 31.66
C LEU A 30 22.02 34.69 30.21
N VAL A 31 21.88 35.92 29.74
CA VAL A 31 22.24 36.34 28.38
C VAL A 31 23.61 37.06 28.30
N SER A 32 24.32 37.32 29.42
CA SER A 32 25.52 38.16 29.46
C SER A 32 26.87 37.43 29.60
N SER A 33 26.96 36.14 29.25
CA SER A 33 28.24 35.40 29.38
C SER A 33 28.75 34.74 28.08
N PHE A 34 28.54 35.35 26.93
CA PHE A 34 29.30 35.02 25.72
C PHE A 34 30.10 36.22 25.21
N PRO A 35 31.42 36.09 24.96
CA PRO A 35 32.21 37.18 24.42
C PRO A 35 31.87 37.44 22.95
N PRO A 36 31.88 38.68 22.45
CA PRO A 36 31.65 38.99 21.05
C PRO A 36 32.86 38.57 20.21
N SER A 37 32.65 37.62 19.27
CA SER A 37 33.61 37.37 18.20
C SER A 37 33.40 38.41 17.09
N SER A 38 34.38 39.27 16.89
CA SER A 38 34.47 40.18 15.76
C SER A 38 34.88 39.38 14.49
N GLY A 39 34.10 39.45 13.40
CA GLY A 39 34.50 38.95 12.11
C GLY A 39 33.42 39.09 11.06
N ALA A 40 33.57 40.04 10.18
CA ALA A 40 33.14 40.21 8.80
C ALA A 40 31.71 39.69 8.36
N GLY A 41 30.96 40.64 7.86
CA GLY A 41 29.61 40.47 7.29
C GLY A 41 29.49 39.43 6.16
N GLY A 42 28.63 38.49 6.40
CA GLY A 42 27.95 37.68 5.42
C GLY A 42 26.67 37.27 6.09
N SER A 43 25.53 37.63 5.50
CA SER A 43 24.23 37.15 5.93
C SER A 43 24.20 35.63 5.82
N GLN A 44 24.53 34.93 6.89
CA GLN A 44 24.25 33.51 7.04
C GLN A 44 22.73 33.40 7.24
N VAL A 45 22.02 33.02 6.18
CA VAL A 45 20.69 32.45 6.32
C VAL A 45 20.88 31.16 7.12
N GLY A 46 20.56 31.20 8.40
CA GLY A 46 20.66 30.06 9.29
C GLY A 46 19.72 28.97 8.76
N LEU A 47 20.30 27.89 8.22
CA LEU A 47 19.56 26.67 7.93
C LEU A 47 18.96 26.19 9.25
N TYR A 48 17.63 26.22 9.37
CA TYR A 48 16.92 25.80 10.56
C TYR A 48 17.00 24.26 10.64
N SER A 49 18.08 23.74 11.24
CA SER A 49 18.11 22.35 11.67
C SER A 49 17.34 22.28 12.98
N GLY A 50 16.03 21.90 12.91
CA GLY A 50 15.21 21.79 14.12
C GLY A 50 15.91 20.94 15.20
N ALA A 51 15.85 21.41 16.45
CA ALA A 51 16.43 20.70 17.59
C ALA A 51 15.83 19.29 17.72
N PRO A 52 16.55 18.31 18.32
CA PRO A 52 15.99 17.01 18.63
C PRO A 52 14.72 17.15 19.47
N ALA A 53 13.69 16.32 19.15
CA ALA A 53 12.42 16.32 19.86
C ALA A 53 12.19 14.98 20.57
N LEU A 54 11.41 15.02 21.66
CA LEU A 54 11.07 13.83 22.46
C LEU A 54 9.63 13.41 22.21
N ALA A 55 9.40 12.12 22.08
CA ALA A 55 8.09 11.50 22.14
C ALA A 55 7.76 11.12 23.59
N VAL A 56 6.64 11.59 24.10
CA VAL A 56 6.16 11.40 25.46
C VAL A 56 5.13 10.27 25.48
N ALA A 57 5.19 9.40 26.49
CA ALA A 57 4.24 8.30 26.64
C ALA A 57 2.79 8.80 26.61
N MET A 58 1.99 8.19 25.77
CA MET A 58 0.55 8.41 25.77
C MET A 58 -0.15 7.57 26.87
N GLN A 59 -1.37 7.98 27.23
CA GLN A 59 -2.21 7.11 28.06
C GLN A 59 -2.53 5.83 27.29
N LYS A 60 -2.40 4.67 27.93
CA LYS A 60 -2.73 3.38 27.31
C LYS A 60 -4.20 3.34 26.91
N VAL A 61 -4.46 2.90 25.69
CA VAL A 61 -5.79 2.78 25.11
C VAL A 61 -6.15 1.31 24.95
N SER A 62 -7.19 0.86 25.63
CA SER A 62 -7.72 -0.49 25.44
C SER A 62 -8.51 -0.56 24.13
N PRO A 63 -8.37 -1.61 23.32
CA PRO A 63 -9.11 -1.72 22.09
C PRO A 63 -10.56 -2.14 22.36
N ALA A 64 -11.48 -1.62 21.56
CA ALA A 64 -12.72 -2.31 21.27
C ALA A 64 -12.44 -3.48 20.32
N VAL A 65 -13.33 -4.48 20.28
CA VAL A 65 -13.11 -5.70 19.48
C VAL A 65 -14.31 -5.99 18.60
N PHE A 66 -14.10 -5.89 17.29
CA PHE A 66 -15.06 -6.39 16.32
C PHE A 66 -14.74 -7.87 16.00
N ARG A 67 -15.67 -8.78 16.38
CA ARG A 67 -15.52 -10.24 16.18
C ARG A 67 -16.51 -10.70 15.10
N GLY A 68 -16.33 -10.27 13.90
CA GLY A 68 -17.29 -10.58 12.85
C GLY A 68 -16.74 -10.41 11.45
N ASP A 69 -17.64 -10.65 10.52
CA ASP A 69 -17.41 -10.47 9.10
C ASP A 69 -17.80 -9.02 8.72
N VAL A 70 -16.90 -8.27 8.10
CA VAL A 70 -17.14 -6.87 7.73
C VAL A 70 -18.29 -6.69 6.75
N ARG A 71 -18.68 -7.73 6.02
CA ARG A 71 -19.88 -7.73 5.17
C ARG A 71 -21.20 -7.64 5.96
N ARG A 72 -21.15 -7.87 7.27
CA ARG A 72 -22.30 -7.84 8.18
C ARG A 72 -22.28 -6.66 9.14
N LEU A 73 -21.44 -5.66 8.87
CA LEU A 73 -21.43 -4.43 9.65
C LEU A 73 -22.79 -3.72 9.58
N PRO A 74 -23.19 -2.96 10.61
CA PRO A 74 -24.46 -2.26 10.63
C PRO A 74 -24.48 -1.15 9.57
N GLN A 75 -25.69 -0.82 9.11
CA GLN A 75 -25.94 0.39 8.32
C GLN A 75 -25.87 1.60 9.26
N VAL A 76 -24.92 2.49 9.04
CA VAL A 76 -24.73 3.72 9.81
C VAL A 76 -24.71 4.88 8.84
N PRO A 77 -25.53 5.92 9.04
CA PRO A 77 -25.51 7.08 8.16
C PRO A 77 -24.13 7.70 8.11
N GLN A 78 -23.61 7.88 6.90
CA GLN A 78 -22.34 8.56 6.67
C GLN A 78 -22.58 10.05 6.56
N ARG A 79 -21.78 10.84 7.25
CA ARG A 79 -21.78 12.28 7.12
C ARG A 79 -20.94 12.70 5.92
N GLU A 80 -21.41 13.60 5.09
CA GLU A 80 -20.59 14.18 4.04
C GLU A 80 -19.44 14.99 4.67
N LEU A 81 -18.23 14.64 4.29
CA LEU A 81 -17.02 15.28 4.78
C LEU A 81 -16.67 16.42 3.82
N MET A 82 -17.08 17.63 4.16
CA MET A 82 -16.58 18.85 3.53
C MET A 82 -15.83 19.64 4.59
N ARG A 83 -14.52 19.47 4.65
CA ARG A 83 -13.65 20.33 5.46
C ARG A 83 -13.19 21.51 4.63
N PRO A 84 -13.08 22.72 5.22
CA PRO A 84 -12.32 23.79 4.60
C PRO A 84 -10.89 23.28 4.39
N GLU A 85 -10.30 23.66 3.27
CA GLU A 85 -8.88 23.41 3.05
C GLU A 85 -8.06 24.11 4.15
N LEU A 86 -7.25 23.34 4.87
CA LEU A 86 -6.33 23.86 5.85
C LEU A 86 -5.10 24.39 5.11
N LYS A 87 -4.85 25.70 5.26
CA LYS A 87 -3.80 26.37 4.52
C LYS A 87 -2.44 26.14 5.16
N GLU A 88 -1.55 25.68 4.34
CA GLU A 88 -0.16 25.44 4.67
C GLU A 88 0.65 26.74 4.72
N PRO A 89 1.78 26.75 5.45
CA PRO A 89 2.74 27.83 5.33
C PRO A 89 3.37 27.78 3.95
N HIS A 90 3.12 28.78 3.10
CA HIS A 90 3.78 28.90 1.80
C HIS A 90 4.99 29.81 1.91
N PRO A 91 6.21 29.25 1.92
CA PRO A 91 7.42 30.07 1.81
C PRO A 91 7.48 30.66 0.39
N THR A 92 7.74 31.92 0.29
CA THR A 92 7.80 32.63 -0.99
C THR A 92 9.04 32.31 -1.82
N GLN A 93 10.11 31.80 -1.22
CA GLN A 93 11.36 31.41 -1.90
C GLN A 93 12.16 30.38 -1.10
N LYS A 94 12.46 29.25 -1.73
CA LYS A 94 13.45 28.28 -1.23
C LYS A 94 14.85 28.66 -1.72
N GLN A 95 15.88 28.39 -0.90
CA GLN A 95 17.29 28.67 -1.21
C GLN A 95 18.03 27.37 -1.58
N PRO A 96 18.94 27.40 -2.58
CA PRO A 96 19.79 26.25 -2.86
C PRO A 96 20.78 26.02 -1.71
N LEU A 97 21.08 24.76 -1.42
CA LEU A 97 22.13 24.42 -0.46
C LEU A 97 23.52 24.78 -1.07
N PRO A 98 24.49 25.29 -0.26
CA PRO A 98 25.80 25.67 -0.77
C PRO A 98 26.58 24.52 -1.45
N TRP A 99 26.28 23.28 -1.10
CA TRP A 99 26.93 22.06 -1.62
C TRP A 99 26.07 21.31 -2.64
N ALA A 100 24.89 21.83 -3.00
CA ALA A 100 24.02 21.19 -3.96
C ALA A 100 24.72 21.10 -5.32
N PRO A 101 24.82 19.91 -5.94
CA PRO A 101 25.36 19.80 -7.28
C PRO A 101 24.43 20.51 -8.25
N THR A 102 25.02 21.26 -9.20
CA THR A 102 24.27 21.85 -10.31
C THR A 102 23.96 20.74 -11.31
N LEU A 103 23.02 19.87 -10.99
CA LEU A 103 22.59 18.81 -11.91
C LEU A 103 21.56 19.40 -12.89
N GLN A 104 21.98 19.59 -14.12
CA GLN A 104 21.05 19.77 -15.23
C GLN A 104 20.62 18.37 -15.67
N LEU A 105 19.38 18.00 -15.35
CA LEU A 105 18.84 16.68 -15.64
C LEU A 105 18.03 16.79 -16.93
N GLU A 106 18.72 16.67 -18.07
CA GLU A 106 18.06 16.45 -19.35
C GLU A 106 17.66 14.98 -19.47
N GLN A 107 16.41 14.73 -19.90
CA GLN A 107 15.97 13.39 -20.29
C GLN A 107 16.85 12.87 -21.43
N PRO A 108 17.22 11.58 -21.43
CA PRO A 108 17.79 10.96 -22.59
C PRO A 108 16.78 11.05 -23.75
N THR A 109 17.26 11.46 -24.92
CA THR A 109 16.45 11.72 -26.10
C THR A 109 15.85 10.46 -26.75
N VAL A 110 16.11 9.28 -26.20
CA VAL A 110 15.62 8.00 -26.72
C VAL A 110 14.96 7.21 -25.60
N PRO A 111 13.64 6.98 -25.64
CA PRO A 111 12.97 6.02 -24.78
C PRO A 111 13.55 4.62 -25.04
N LEU A 112 14.00 3.92 -23.98
CA LEU A 112 14.64 2.62 -24.13
C LEU A 112 13.62 1.50 -24.36
N ALA A 113 12.51 1.51 -23.65
CA ALA A 113 11.44 0.53 -23.77
C ALA A 113 10.14 1.09 -23.16
N PRO A 114 8.96 0.62 -23.56
CA PRO A 114 7.73 0.97 -22.87
C PRO A 114 7.68 0.31 -21.49
N MET A 115 7.03 0.98 -20.54
CA MET A 115 6.63 0.32 -19.28
C MET A 115 5.77 -0.90 -19.60
N PRO A 116 5.88 -1.98 -18.82
CA PRO A 116 5.00 -3.14 -18.96
C PRO A 116 3.54 -2.70 -18.87
N GLY A 117 2.69 -3.30 -19.67
CA GLY A 117 1.24 -3.14 -19.56
C GLY A 117 0.71 -3.69 -18.24
N PRO A 118 -0.51 -3.29 -17.83
CA PRO A 118 -1.09 -3.78 -16.59
C PRO A 118 -1.38 -5.28 -16.65
N ILE A 119 -1.01 -6.01 -15.59
CA ILE A 119 -1.42 -7.41 -15.35
C ILE A 119 -2.87 -7.44 -14.88
N GLN A 120 -3.21 -6.54 -13.95
CA GLN A 120 -4.57 -6.30 -13.49
C GLN A 120 -4.92 -4.83 -13.69
N SER A 121 -6.17 -4.57 -14.03
CA SER A 121 -6.71 -3.21 -14.11
C SER A 121 -8.23 -3.28 -13.90
N PHE A 122 -8.71 -2.85 -12.73
CA PHE A 122 -10.13 -2.90 -12.36
C PHE A 122 -10.57 -1.63 -11.64
N ALA A 123 -11.88 -1.37 -11.67
CA ALA A 123 -12.46 -0.23 -10.99
C ALA A 123 -12.29 -0.37 -9.47
N GLY A 124 -11.83 0.69 -8.82
CA GLY A 124 -11.90 0.86 -7.39
C GLY A 124 -13.23 1.52 -6.98
N ILE A 125 -13.30 2.04 -5.75
CA ILE A 125 -14.46 2.75 -5.22
C ILE A 125 -14.71 4.01 -6.04
N THR A 126 -15.99 4.30 -6.30
CA THR A 126 -16.45 5.57 -6.88
C THR A 126 -17.26 6.37 -5.86
N ARG A 127 -17.42 7.68 -6.09
CA ARG A 127 -18.21 8.53 -5.21
C ARG A 127 -19.66 8.05 -5.06
N THR A 128 -20.22 7.41 -6.07
CA THR A 128 -21.63 7.00 -6.09
C THR A 128 -21.88 5.58 -5.63
N ASP A 129 -20.85 4.82 -5.32
CA ASP A 129 -20.99 3.46 -4.85
C ASP A 129 -21.67 3.39 -3.48
N SER A 130 -22.47 2.35 -3.29
CA SER A 130 -23.02 1.98 -2.00
C SER A 130 -22.22 0.83 -1.40
N CYS A 131 -21.94 0.93 -0.11
CA CYS A 131 -21.27 -0.12 0.65
C CYS A 131 -21.95 -0.33 2.01
N THR A 132 -21.50 -1.31 2.77
CA THR A 132 -22.03 -1.53 4.12
C THR A 132 -21.83 -0.29 4.97
N GLY A 133 -22.93 0.28 5.48
CA GLY A 133 -22.94 1.52 6.24
C GLY A 133 -23.41 2.75 5.45
N GLY A 134 -23.56 2.67 4.14
CA GLY A 134 -24.07 3.77 3.32
C GLY A 134 -23.33 4.03 2.02
N GLN A 135 -23.25 5.27 1.58
CA GLN A 135 -22.47 5.68 0.41
C GLN A 135 -20.97 5.52 0.71
N CYS A 136 -20.23 4.82 -0.16
CA CYS A 136 -18.80 4.58 0.04
C CYS A 136 -17.97 5.86 0.00
N GLY A 137 -18.20 6.72 -1.00
CA GLY A 137 -17.46 7.95 -1.19
C GLY A 137 -18.23 9.17 -0.66
N ALA A 138 -18.29 9.37 0.64
CA ALA A 138 -18.96 10.53 1.22
C ALA A 138 -18.11 11.81 1.26
N GLY A 139 -16.83 11.73 0.88
CA GLY A 139 -15.87 12.85 0.86
C GLY A 139 -15.55 13.36 -0.54
N THR A 140 -15.14 14.62 -0.61
CA THR A 140 -14.51 15.26 -1.75
C THR A 140 -13.38 16.13 -1.20
N PRO A 141 -12.14 15.86 -1.61
CA PRO A 141 -11.64 14.88 -2.58
C PRO A 141 -11.67 13.42 -2.06
N PRO A 142 -11.37 12.41 -2.90
CA PRO A 142 -11.40 11.00 -2.49
C PRO A 142 -10.23 10.56 -1.60
N ASP A 143 -9.09 11.23 -1.64
CA ASP A 143 -7.86 10.88 -0.90
C ASP A 143 -7.49 9.41 -1.03
N THR A 144 -7.42 8.97 -2.29
CA THR A 144 -7.30 7.55 -2.66
C THR A 144 -5.95 6.98 -2.28
N ASN A 145 -5.96 5.92 -1.46
CA ASN A 145 -4.77 5.13 -1.22
C ASN A 145 -5.12 3.63 -1.10
N GLY A 146 -4.10 2.80 -0.93
CA GLY A 146 -4.31 1.37 -0.78
C GLY A 146 -3.00 0.63 -0.58
N ALA A 147 -3.11 -0.63 -0.19
CA ALA A 147 -1.98 -1.52 -0.02
C ALA A 147 -2.31 -2.92 -0.53
N VAL A 148 -1.29 -3.64 -0.97
CA VAL A 148 -1.37 -5.04 -1.35
C VAL A 148 -0.81 -5.93 -0.23
N GLY A 149 -1.53 -6.98 0.11
CA GLY A 149 -1.08 -8.03 1.01
C GLY A 149 -0.87 -9.35 0.27
N SER A 150 -0.65 -10.44 1.01
CA SER A 150 -0.39 -11.76 0.40
C SER A 150 -1.54 -12.24 -0.49
N ASN A 151 -2.81 -12.01 -0.08
CA ASN A 151 -3.98 -12.54 -0.77
C ASN A 151 -5.00 -11.48 -1.20
N HIS A 152 -4.89 -10.26 -0.69
CA HIS A 152 -5.89 -9.21 -0.88
C HIS A 152 -5.24 -7.90 -1.32
N TYR A 153 -6.05 -7.04 -1.90
CA TYR A 153 -5.78 -5.61 -2.04
C TYR A 153 -6.85 -4.84 -1.26
N ILE A 154 -6.45 -3.90 -0.43
CA ILE A 154 -7.40 -3.00 0.23
C ILE A 154 -7.18 -1.59 -0.29
N GLN A 155 -8.28 -0.97 -0.75
CA GLN A 155 -8.33 0.44 -1.13
C GLN A 155 -9.08 1.24 -0.06
N ALA A 156 -8.62 2.44 0.19
CA ALA A 156 -9.32 3.45 0.98
C ALA A 156 -9.65 4.68 0.15
N VAL A 157 -10.77 5.28 0.46
CA VAL A 157 -11.19 6.62 0.00
C VAL A 157 -11.85 7.35 1.17
N ASN A 158 -11.99 8.66 1.08
CA ASN A 158 -12.83 9.43 1.98
C ASN A 158 -14.31 9.03 1.77
N SER A 159 -15.01 8.28 2.57
CA SER A 159 -14.68 7.77 3.91
C SER A 159 -15.04 6.28 4.01
N ALA A 160 -14.40 5.45 3.19
CA ALA A 160 -14.71 4.04 3.09
C ALA A 160 -13.48 3.19 2.71
N PHE A 161 -13.62 1.89 2.96
CA PHE A 161 -12.65 0.86 2.61
C PHE A 161 -13.30 -0.18 1.70
N ALA A 162 -12.53 -0.71 0.74
CA ALA A 162 -12.94 -1.85 -0.07
C ALA A 162 -11.83 -2.90 -0.13
N ILE A 163 -12.21 -4.16 0.05
CA ILE A 163 -11.32 -5.32 0.04
C ILE A 163 -11.56 -6.09 -1.24
N TYR A 164 -10.49 -6.30 -2.00
CA TYR A 164 -10.52 -7.05 -3.26
C TYR A 164 -9.61 -8.28 -3.19
N SER A 165 -9.95 -9.31 -3.96
CA SER A 165 -8.96 -10.32 -4.33
C SER A 165 -7.90 -9.69 -5.25
N LYS A 166 -6.73 -10.31 -5.37
CA LYS A 166 -5.70 -9.85 -6.32
C LYS A 166 -6.12 -9.94 -7.80
N THR A 167 -7.24 -10.60 -8.10
CA THR A 167 -7.82 -10.66 -9.45
C THR A 167 -8.92 -9.61 -9.68
N GLY A 168 -9.14 -8.70 -8.73
CA GLY A 168 -10.08 -7.60 -8.84
C GLY A 168 -11.51 -7.91 -8.41
N THR A 169 -11.79 -9.09 -7.83
CA THR A 169 -13.12 -9.38 -7.27
C THR A 169 -13.31 -8.60 -5.97
N LEU A 170 -14.37 -7.79 -5.90
CA LEU A 170 -14.78 -7.12 -4.67
C LEU A 170 -15.28 -8.15 -3.65
N LEU A 171 -14.61 -8.25 -2.51
CA LEU A 171 -14.96 -9.18 -1.42
C LEU A 171 -15.81 -8.52 -0.34
N ALA A 172 -15.52 -7.26 -0.02
CA ALA A 172 -16.26 -6.45 0.93
C ALA A 172 -16.01 -4.97 0.69
N SER A 173 -16.99 -4.13 1.02
CA SER A 173 -16.82 -2.68 1.11
C SER A 173 -17.67 -2.12 2.26
N PHE A 174 -17.11 -1.18 3.03
CA PHE A 174 -17.76 -0.62 4.21
C PHE A 174 -17.25 0.78 4.52
N THR A 175 -18.11 1.57 5.17
CA THR A 175 -17.73 2.93 5.60
C THR A 175 -16.90 2.90 6.89
N GLU A 176 -16.11 3.97 7.11
CA GLU A 176 -15.40 4.18 8.37
C GLU A 176 -16.36 4.03 9.57
N ASN A 177 -17.48 4.77 9.54
CA ASN A 177 -18.44 4.74 10.64
C ASN A 177 -19.07 3.36 10.87
N ALA A 178 -19.26 2.55 9.83
CA ALA A 178 -19.79 1.19 9.97
C ALA A 178 -18.81 0.28 10.76
N LEU A 179 -17.50 0.40 10.49
CA LEU A 179 -16.50 -0.40 11.20
C LEU A 179 -16.45 -0.09 12.71
N TRP A 180 -16.69 1.16 13.09
CA TRP A 180 -16.65 1.63 14.47
C TRP A 180 -18.00 1.60 15.18
N ALA A 181 -19.08 1.25 14.48
CA ALA A 181 -20.44 1.36 15.01
C ALA A 181 -20.68 0.51 16.27
N GLY A 182 -21.27 1.13 17.30
CA GLY A 182 -21.72 0.47 18.53
C GLY A 182 -20.60 0.04 19.48
N ASN A 183 -19.35 0.47 19.26
CA ASN A 183 -18.23 0.08 20.11
C ASN A 183 -17.99 1.04 21.29
N GLY A 184 -18.70 2.18 21.34
CA GLY A 184 -18.66 3.14 22.46
C GLY A 184 -17.35 3.94 22.58
N THR A 185 -16.49 3.91 21.55
CA THR A 185 -15.29 4.77 21.51
C THR A 185 -15.62 6.10 20.84
N PHE A 186 -14.71 7.06 20.91
CA PHE A 186 -14.90 8.34 20.21
C PHE A 186 -14.98 8.20 18.68
N CYS A 187 -14.36 7.19 18.10
CA CYS A 187 -14.39 6.92 16.65
C CYS A 187 -15.78 6.44 16.16
N ASP A 188 -16.67 6.02 17.06
CA ASP A 188 -18.03 5.59 16.76
C ASP A 188 -18.87 6.78 16.28
N GLY A 189 -19.23 6.79 15.00
CA GLY A 189 -20.04 7.84 14.37
C GLY A 189 -19.32 9.19 14.14
N ASN A 190 -18.03 9.29 14.44
CA ASN A 190 -17.23 10.50 14.28
C ASN A 190 -16.12 10.39 13.22
N GLY A 191 -16.21 9.42 12.30
CA GLY A 191 -15.25 9.28 11.17
C GLY A 191 -15.07 10.60 10.42
N GLY A 192 -13.83 11.01 10.24
CA GLY A 192 -13.43 12.33 9.74
C GLY A 192 -12.66 12.31 8.43
N GLY A 193 -12.49 11.15 7.79
CA GLY A 193 -11.75 11.00 6.53
C GLY A 193 -10.25 10.82 6.73
N ASP A 194 -9.48 11.14 5.71
CA ASP A 194 -8.02 10.92 5.61
C ASP A 194 -7.63 9.47 5.96
N PRO A 195 -8.26 8.48 5.33
CA PRO A 195 -7.93 7.09 5.64
C PRO A 195 -6.56 6.72 5.09
N VAL A 196 -5.83 5.86 5.81
CA VAL A 196 -4.60 5.22 5.33
C VAL A 196 -4.68 3.72 5.52
N VAL A 197 -4.35 2.97 4.47
CA VAL A 197 -4.25 1.51 4.50
C VAL A 197 -2.79 1.09 4.50
N ILE A 198 -2.46 0.19 5.40
CA ILE A 198 -1.12 -0.40 5.50
C ILE A 198 -1.25 -1.91 5.62
N TYR A 199 -0.35 -2.63 4.97
CA TYR A 199 -0.16 -4.05 5.18
C TYR A 199 1.19 -4.33 5.84
N ASP A 200 1.15 -4.89 7.04
CA ASP A 200 2.35 -5.34 7.72
C ASP A 200 2.73 -6.75 7.25
N ALA A 201 3.63 -6.82 6.31
CA ALA A 201 4.09 -8.09 5.75
C ALA A 201 4.92 -8.94 6.73
N LEU A 202 5.48 -8.34 7.79
CA LEU A 202 6.20 -9.08 8.84
C LEU A 202 5.27 -9.81 9.80
N ALA A 203 4.04 -9.34 9.93
CA ALA A 203 3.05 -9.90 10.85
C ALA A 203 1.85 -10.53 10.12
N ASP A 204 1.75 -10.34 8.80
CA ASP A 204 0.57 -10.70 7.99
C ASP A 204 -0.71 -10.11 8.57
N ARG A 205 -0.69 -8.76 8.73
CA ARG A 205 -1.80 -8.01 9.33
C ARG A 205 -2.11 -6.74 8.54
N TRP A 206 -3.38 -6.39 8.56
CA TRP A 206 -3.90 -5.17 7.96
C TRP A 206 -4.11 -4.10 9.02
N ILE A 207 -3.80 -2.87 8.67
CA ILE A 207 -4.04 -1.68 9.49
C ILE A 207 -4.84 -0.69 8.64
N LEU A 208 -6.00 -0.29 9.14
CA LEU A 208 -6.84 0.76 8.56
C LEU A 208 -6.89 1.92 9.53
N THR A 209 -6.71 3.12 9.03
CA THR A 209 -6.74 4.32 9.88
C THR A 209 -7.66 5.38 9.30
N ASN A 210 -8.18 6.24 10.16
CA ASN A 210 -8.90 7.45 9.77
C ASN A 210 -8.87 8.48 10.91
N LEU A 211 -9.14 9.75 10.58
CA LEU A 211 -9.38 10.78 11.57
C LEU A 211 -10.74 10.61 12.25
N ALA A 212 -10.90 11.16 13.45
CA ALA A 212 -12.22 11.35 14.05
C ALA A 212 -12.32 12.67 14.81
N TYR A 213 -13.43 13.35 14.60
CA TYR A 213 -13.80 14.61 15.28
C TYR A 213 -15.31 14.79 15.30
N SER A 214 -15.81 15.51 16.30
CA SER A 214 -17.23 15.85 16.36
C SER A 214 -17.55 17.16 15.61
N GLY A 215 -18.79 17.32 15.15
CA GLY A 215 -19.22 18.55 14.48
C GLY A 215 -18.49 18.82 13.15
N GLY A 216 -18.14 20.07 12.89
CA GLY A 216 -17.47 20.53 11.67
C GLY A 216 -15.95 20.66 11.78
N ALA A 217 -15.29 19.92 12.64
CA ALA A 217 -13.85 20.03 12.95
C ALA A 217 -13.42 21.43 13.47
N THR A 218 -14.33 22.17 14.10
CA THR A 218 -14.04 23.52 14.60
C THR A 218 -13.42 23.54 16.00
N SER A 219 -13.46 22.42 16.71
CA SER A 219 -12.83 22.23 18.01
C SER A 219 -12.60 20.75 18.30
N GLY A 220 -11.61 20.46 19.14
CA GLY A 220 -11.36 19.11 19.63
C GLY A 220 -12.48 18.56 20.53
N PRO A 221 -12.37 17.32 21.01
CA PRO A 221 -11.16 16.48 20.88
C PRO A 221 -10.99 15.88 19.49
N PHE A 222 -9.73 15.72 19.08
CA PHE A 222 -9.33 15.08 17.83
C PHE A 222 -8.68 13.72 18.09
N TYR A 223 -9.00 12.74 17.25
CA TYR A 223 -8.56 11.37 17.42
C TYR A 223 -7.95 10.81 16.13
N GLN A 224 -6.99 9.93 16.30
CA GLN A 224 -6.54 8.97 15.30
C GLN A 224 -7.19 7.63 15.60
N CYS A 225 -8.03 7.15 14.71
CA CYS A 225 -8.64 5.83 14.77
C CYS A 225 -7.74 4.83 14.07
N ILE A 226 -7.42 3.72 14.72
CA ILE A 226 -6.59 2.65 14.15
C ILE A 226 -7.31 1.30 14.34
N ALA A 227 -7.68 0.67 13.22
CA ALA A 227 -8.23 -0.68 13.20
C ALA A 227 -7.15 -1.66 12.73
N VAL A 228 -6.92 -2.73 13.49
CA VAL A 228 -5.90 -3.74 13.18
C VAL A 228 -6.57 -5.10 13.00
N SER A 229 -6.32 -5.79 11.89
CA SER A 229 -6.91 -7.11 11.64
C SER A 229 -6.38 -8.12 12.65
N ARG A 230 -7.28 -8.97 13.17
CA ARG A 230 -6.92 -10.00 14.17
C ARG A 230 -6.24 -11.20 13.52
N THR A 231 -6.43 -11.39 12.23
CA THR A 231 -5.84 -12.45 11.41
C THR A 231 -5.38 -11.88 10.08
N SER A 232 -4.80 -12.70 9.23
CA SER A 232 -4.46 -12.37 7.82
C SER A 232 -5.68 -12.12 6.94
N ASP A 233 -6.85 -12.67 7.32
CA ASP A 233 -8.12 -12.46 6.61
C ASP A 233 -8.79 -11.15 7.07
N PRO A 234 -8.78 -10.08 6.23
CA PRO A 234 -9.40 -8.81 6.59
C PRO A 234 -10.93 -8.81 6.50
N VAL A 235 -11.53 -9.83 5.88
CA VAL A 235 -12.98 -9.91 5.64
C VAL A 235 -13.70 -10.52 6.84
N SER A 236 -13.29 -11.72 7.28
CA SER A 236 -13.98 -12.47 8.32
C SER A 236 -13.18 -12.61 9.63
N GLY A 237 -11.90 -12.26 9.63
CA GLY A 237 -11.01 -12.41 10.78
C GLY A 237 -11.30 -11.50 11.97
N GLY A 238 -12.07 -10.43 11.77
CA GLY A 238 -12.37 -9.42 12.78
C GLY A 238 -11.23 -8.43 13.01
N TRP A 239 -11.46 -7.41 13.88
CA TRP A 239 -10.58 -6.27 14.06
C TRP A 239 -10.45 -5.85 15.51
N TYR A 240 -9.27 -5.39 15.92
CA TYR A 240 -9.02 -4.61 17.13
C TYR A 240 -9.10 -3.14 16.79
N LEU A 241 -9.82 -2.33 17.59
CA LEU A 241 -10.17 -0.95 17.28
C LEU A 241 -9.63 -0.02 18.38
N TYR A 242 -8.64 0.80 18.05
CA TYR A 242 -7.96 1.73 18.96
C TYR A 242 -8.32 3.18 18.62
N ALA A 243 -8.99 3.89 19.55
CA ALA A 243 -9.30 5.32 19.43
C ALA A 243 -8.26 6.14 20.23
N ILE A 244 -7.33 6.77 19.56
CA ILE A 244 -6.20 7.48 20.16
C ILE A 244 -6.45 8.97 20.10
N ARG A 245 -6.60 9.63 21.25
CA ARG A 245 -6.67 11.09 21.29
C ARG A 245 -5.30 11.70 21.03
N THR A 246 -5.23 12.62 20.05
CA THR A 246 -3.99 13.29 19.67
C THR A 246 -3.82 14.64 20.35
N ASP A 247 -4.86 15.46 20.43
CA ASP A 247 -4.87 16.81 20.99
C ASP A 247 -4.97 16.86 22.53
N THR A 248 -4.09 16.17 23.25
CA THR A 248 -4.22 16.04 24.72
C THR A 248 -3.82 17.30 25.51
N GLY A 249 -2.99 18.16 24.94
CA GLY A 249 -2.40 19.33 25.62
C GLY A 249 -1.41 18.95 26.72
N ALA A 250 -1.01 17.68 26.83
CA ALA A 250 0.04 17.28 27.77
C ALA A 250 1.41 17.81 27.32
N ALA A 251 2.32 18.01 28.26
CA ALA A 251 3.64 18.54 27.95
C ALA A 251 4.37 17.68 26.93
N GLY A 252 4.81 18.26 25.83
CA GLY A 252 5.46 17.57 24.70
C GLY A 252 4.53 16.87 23.72
N GLN A 253 3.21 16.90 23.95
CA GLN A 253 2.19 16.38 23.02
C GLN A 253 1.44 17.52 22.33
N PRO A 254 0.64 17.25 21.28
CA PRO A 254 -0.11 18.29 20.58
C PRO A 254 -1.01 19.10 21.52
N PRO A 255 -1.06 20.45 21.38
CA PRO A 255 -1.96 21.30 22.14
C PRO A 255 -3.42 20.92 21.95
N VAL A 256 -4.25 21.23 22.93
CA VAL A 256 -5.73 21.07 22.80
C VAL A 256 -6.23 21.87 21.60
N ASN A 257 -7.23 21.33 20.89
CA ASN A 257 -7.78 21.86 19.64
C ASN A 257 -6.82 21.81 18.43
N THR A 258 -5.76 21.03 18.47
CA THR A 258 -4.91 20.77 17.29
C THR A 258 -5.43 19.55 16.55
N ILE A 259 -5.95 19.76 15.32
CA ILE A 259 -6.34 18.64 14.42
C ILE A 259 -5.09 18.01 13.80
N ASN A 260 -5.06 16.69 13.76
CA ASN A 260 -3.99 15.87 13.20
C ASN A 260 -4.24 15.59 11.70
N ASP A 261 -4.13 16.60 10.87
CA ASP A 261 -4.43 16.56 9.44
C ASP A 261 -3.35 15.84 8.63
N TYR A 262 -3.73 15.21 7.52
CA TYR A 262 -2.81 14.54 6.60
C TYR A 262 -1.93 13.48 7.29
N PRO A 263 -2.53 12.49 8.00
CA PRO A 263 -1.77 11.50 8.78
C PRO A 263 -0.94 10.59 7.86
N LYS A 264 0.24 10.24 8.35
CA LYS A 264 1.19 9.35 7.67
C LYS A 264 1.64 8.24 8.61
N PHE A 265 1.83 7.04 8.06
CA PHE A 265 2.23 5.88 8.82
C PHE A 265 3.33 5.11 8.10
N GLY A 266 4.14 4.38 8.87
CA GLY A 266 5.15 3.46 8.36
C GLY A 266 5.35 2.29 9.31
N ILE A 267 5.38 1.08 8.75
CA ILE A 267 5.76 -0.14 9.47
C ILE A 267 7.27 -0.22 9.58
N TRP A 268 7.74 -0.60 10.76
CA TRP A 268 9.14 -0.90 11.01
C TRP A 268 9.27 -2.22 11.76
N THR A 269 10.50 -2.64 12.06
CA THR A 269 10.76 -3.90 12.75
C THR A 269 10.20 -3.97 14.17
N ASP A 270 10.09 -2.82 14.83
CA ASP A 270 9.69 -2.66 16.22
C ASP A 270 8.28 -2.06 16.37
N CYS A 271 7.98 -0.95 15.69
CA CYS A 271 6.78 -0.15 15.93
C CYS A 271 6.03 0.15 14.62
N LEU A 272 4.77 0.57 14.76
CA LEU A 272 4.07 1.40 13.79
C LEU A 272 4.41 2.86 14.09
N TYR A 273 4.98 3.56 13.12
CA TYR A 273 5.37 4.95 13.22
C TYR A 273 4.31 5.87 12.60
N TYR A 274 4.15 7.06 13.16
CA TYR A 274 3.08 8.00 12.84
C TYR A 274 3.59 9.42 12.74
N ALA A 275 3.04 10.21 11.83
CA ALA A 275 3.17 11.67 11.79
C ALA A 275 1.89 12.30 11.22
N ALA A 276 1.65 13.57 11.56
CA ALA A 276 0.58 14.39 11.00
C ALA A 276 0.92 15.89 11.09
N ASN A 277 0.29 16.70 10.25
CA ASN A 277 0.33 18.14 10.38
C ASN A 277 -0.64 18.59 11.46
N GLY A 278 -0.19 19.46 12.36
CA GLY A 278 -1.01 20.06 13.40
C GLY A 278 -1.56 21.42 12.97
N PHE A 279 -2.90 21.57 12.98
CA PHE A 279 -3.54 22.87 12.75
C PHE A 279 -4.40 23.25 13.94
N LEU A 280 -4.22 24.46 14.45
CA LEU A 280 -4.96 24.97 15.62
C LEU A 280 -6.34 25.44 15.18
N MET A 281 -7.36 24.78 15.69
CA MET A 281 -8.76 25.08 15.37
C MET A 281 -9.35 26.09 16.36
N PRO A 282 -10.34 26.92 15.96
CA PRO A 282 -11.06 26.95 14.66
C PRO A 282 -10.35 27.77 13.57
N ALA A 283 -9.20 28.40 13.85
CA ALA A 283 -8.51 29.25 12.89
C ALA A 283 -7.93 28.47 11.70
N GLY A 284 -7.66 27.16 11.85
CA GLY A 284 -7.05 26.32 10.83
C GLY A 284 -5.61 26.75 10.51
N SER A 285 -4.90 27.34 11.48
CA SER A 285 -3.51 27.76 11.29
C SER A 285 -2.53 26.65 11.65
N PHE A 286 -1.56 26.38 10.77
CA PHE A 286 -0.49 25.43 11.05
C PHE A 286 0.28 25.87 12.30
N ASN A 287 0.44 24.98 13.27
CA ASN A 287 1.11 25.25 14.53
C ASN A 287 2.19 24.24 14.91
N GLY A 288 2.42 23.24 14.04
CA GLY A 288 3.48 22.26 14.24
C GLY A 288 3.22 20.91 13.63
N THR A 289 4.09 19.97 13.88
CA THR A 289 4.04 18.62 13.31
C THR A 289 4.04 17.57 14.42
N GLU A 290 3.07 16.67 14.36
CA GLU A 290 2.96 15.50 15.25
C GLU A 290 3.87 14.38 14.75
N PHE A 291 4.40 13.60 15.70
CA PHE A 291 5.10 12.36 15.40
C PHE A 291 4.93 11.36 16.55
N GLY A 292 5.11 10.08 16.28
CA GLY A 292 4.90 9.09 17.33
C GLY A 292 5.21 7.66 16.92
N SER A 293 5.05 6.76 17.90
CA SER A 293 5.22 5.33 17.73
C SER A 293 4.19 4.56 18.55
N PHE A 294 3.72 3.44 18.00
CA PHE A 294 2.73 2.56 18.62
C PHE A 294 3.24 1.12 18.59
N SER A 295 3.04 0.39 19.71
CA SER A 295 3.47 -1.00 19.86
C SER A 295 2.70 -1.93 18.93
N ARG A 296 3.36 -2.47 17.90
CA ARG A 296 2.78 -3.47 17.00
C ARG A 296 2.37 -4.72 17.75
N SER A 297 3.20 -5.18 18.71
CA SER A 297 2.91 -6.38 19.51
C SER A 297 1.63 -6.23 20.35
N ASP A 298 1.42 -5.06 20.98
CA ASP A 298 0.19 -4.80 21.73
C ASP A 298 -1.02 -4.78 20.79
N MET A 299 -0.90 -4.11 19.63
CA MET A 299 -1.99 -4.02 18.67
C MET A 299 -2.43 -5.39 18.15
N TYR A 300 -1.47 -6.23 17.75
CA TYR A 300 -1.80 -7.56 17.18
C TYR A 300 -2.31 -8.54 18.23
N ALA A 301 -1.91 -8.37 19.50
CA ALA A 301 -2.42 -9.15 20.62
C ALA A 301 -3.76 -8.64 21.18
N GLY A 302 -4.24 -7.46 20.74
CA GLY A 302 -5.44 -6.84 21.30
C GLY A 302 -5.27 -6.38 22.74
N LEU A 303 -4.06 -5.99 23.14
CA LEU A 303 -3.72 -5.50 24.47
C LEU A 303 -3.93 -3.98 24.57
N PRO A 304 -3.97 -3.40 25.78
CA PRO A 304 -3.93 -1.96 25.96
C PRO A 304 -2.67 -1.38 25.31
N LEU A 305 -2.86 -0.55 24.27
CA LEU A 305 -1.81 -0.04 23.39
C LEU A 305 -0.79 0.81 24.15
N THR A 306 0.47 0.42 24.10
CA THR A 306 1.62 1.23 24.45
C THR A 306 2.02 2.09 23.25
N GLY A 307 2.23 3.39 23.49
CA GLY A 307 2.65 4.31 22.44
C GLY A 307 3.19 5.61 23.02
N ALA A 308 3.75 6.42 22.14
CA ALA A 308 4.26 7.75 22.46
C ALA A 308 3.90 8.73 21.36
N LEU A 309 3.58 9.95 21.74
CA LEU A 309 3.34 11.08 20.83
C LEU A 309 4.31 12.22 21.17
N GLY A 310 4.80 12.90 20.17
CA GLY A 310 5.59 14.11 20.26
C GLY A 310 5.02 15.20 19.36
N PHE A 311 5.39 16.44 19.65
CA PHE A 311 4.95 17.58 18.86
C PHE A 311 6.10 18.58 18.69
N ILE A 312 6.39 18.92 17.45
CA ILE A 312 7.33 19.98 17.12
C ILE A 312 6.54 21.25 16.88
N VAL A 313 6.59 22.16 17.85
CA VAL A 313 5.96 23.48 17.68
C VAL A 313 6.74 24.27 16.64
N ASN A 314 6.13 24.59 15.54
CA ASN A 314 6.72 25.40 14.49
C ASN A 314 5.62 26.02 13.61
N THR A 315 6.00 26.95 12.75
CA THR A 315 5.09 27.62 11.81
C THR A 315 5.51 27.47 10.35
N ILE A 316 6.61 26.75 10.08
CA ILE A 316 7.16 26.58 8.73
C ILE A 316 7.72 25.17 8.55
N ASP A 317 8.77 24.77 9.27
CA ASP A 317 9.47 23.47 9.15
C ASP A 317 9.58 22.75 10.50
N PRO A 318 9.40 21.41 10.53
CA PRO A 318 9.00 20.56 9.42
C PRO A 318 7.51 20.67 9.11
N PHE A 319 7.18 20.56 7.83
CA PHE A 319 5.81 20.41 7.33
C PHE A 319 5.70 19.06 6.60
N THR A 320 4.66 18.30 6.88
CA THR A 320 4.42 16.96 6.31
C THR A 320 5.63 16.02 6.43
N MET A 321 5.91 15.56 7.64
CA MET A 321 6.85 14.45 7.84
C MET A 321 6.21 13.11 7.50
N ILE A 322 6.96 12.25 6.81
CA ILE A 322 6.51 10.90 6.46
C ILE A 322 7.48 9.88 7.07
N PRO A 323 7.02 8.98 7.96
CA PRO A 323 7.83 7.87 8.44
C PRO A 323 8.10 6.88 7.32
N SER A 324 9.29 6.28 7.30
CA SER A 324 9.65 5.26 6.32
C SER A 324 8.89 3.96 6.58
N ASP A 325 8.50 3.29 5.49
CA ASP A 325 7.67 2.10 5.48
C ASP A 325 8.40 0.90 4.87
N LEU A 326 8.22 -0.28 5.48
CA LEU A 326 8.74 -1.56 5.01
C LEU A 326 7.70 -2.26 4.14
N GLU A 327 7.99 -2.35 2.85
CA GLU A 327 7.16 -3.11 1.91
C GLU A 327 7.89 -4.34 1.41
N ALA A 328 7.19 -5.47 1.36
CA ALA A 328 7.76 -6.74 0.92
C ALA A 328 9.19 -6.98 1.50
N PRO A 329 9.37 -6.88 2.84
CA PRO A 329 10.70 -6.91 3.44
C PRO A 329 11.35 -8.29 3.40
N ILE A 330 10.53 -9.34 3.29
CA ILE A 330 10.99 -10.73 3.15
C ILE A 330 10.21 -11.38 2.03
N VAL A 331 10.93 -11.86 0.99
CA VAL A 331 10.32 -12.57 -0.14
C VAL A 331 11.30 -13.66 -0.60
N GLY A 332 10.96 -14.92 -0.40
CA GLY A 332 11.88 -16.03 -0.70
C GLY A 332 13.23 -15.84 -0.02
N ALA A 333 14.31 -15.83 -0.79
CA ALA A 333 15.67 -15.59 -0.29
C ALA A 333 15.99 -14.10 -0.06
N TYR A 334 15.14 -13.19 -0.50
CA TYR A 334 15.35 -11.76 -0.27
C TYR A 334 15.02 -11.40 1.19
N ASN A 335 15.97 -10.71 1.84
CA ASN A 335 15.80 -10.13 3.16
C ASN A 335 16.18 -8.65 3.15
N GLY A 336 15.16 -7.80 3.01
CA GLY A 336 15.25 -6.34 3.03
C GLY A 336 14.97 -5.73 4.40
N VAL A 337 14.89 -6.54 5.45
CA VAL A 337 14.73 -6.05 6.82
C VAL A 337 15.97 -5.23 7.21
N PRO A 338 15.80 -4.02 7.77
CA PRO A 338 16.92 -3.22 8.24
C PRO A 338 17.65 -3.93 9.39
N PRO A 339 18.97 -3.68 9.59
CA PRO A 339 19.72 -4.23 10.71
C PRO A 339 19.04 -3.93 12.06
N ALA A 340 19.19 -4.84 13.01
CA ALA A 340 18.61 -4.66 14.35
C ALA A 340 19.07 -3.34 14.99
N GLY A 341 18.14 -2.57 15.55
CA GLY A 341 18.40 -1.28 16.17
C GLY A 341 18.50 -0.10 15.18
N THR A 342 18.28 -0.32 13.90
CA THR A 342 18.15 0.78 12.93
C THR A 342 16.92 1.62 13.26
N PRO A 343 17.05 2.96 13.48
CA PRO A 343 15.91 3.82 13.73
C PRO A 343 15.03 3.95 12.48
N ASN A 344 13.76 4.30 12.67
CA ASN A 344 12.93 4.71 11.54
C ASN A 344 13.39 6.07 11.00
N TYR A 345 13.18 6.32 9.73
CA TYR A 345 13.51 7.61 9.10
C TYR A 345 12.24 8.38 8.81
N TYR A 346 12.21 9.64 9.28
CA TYR A 346 11.16 10.59 8.98
C TYR A 346 11.66 11.57 7.96
N VAL A 347 10.94 11.75 6.87
CA VAL A 347 11.35 12.66 5.79
C VAL A 347 10.30 13.74 5.61
N SER A 348 10.73 14.98 5.52
CA SER A 348 9.93 16.13 5.07
C SER A 348 10.65 16.85 3.95
N GLU A 349 9.92 17.65 3.19
CA GLU A 349 10.48 18.61 2.27
C GLU A 349 10.72 19.91 3.02
N SER A 350 11.94 20.48 2.97
CA SER A 350 12.16 21.78 3.59
C SER A 350 11.36 22.86 2.89
N GLN A 351 10.72 23.71 3.68
CA GLN A 351 9.97 24.86 3.18
C GLN A 351 10.86 26.07 2.89
N THR A 352 12.11 26.06 3.34
CA THR A 352 13.05 27.19 3.23
C THR A 352 14.22 26.92 2.28
N ALA A 353 14.57 25.65 2.04
CA ALA A 353 15.66 25.25 1.16
C ALA A 353 15.22 24.20 0.14
N PHE A 354 15.96 24.09 -0.96
CA PHE A 354 15.84 22.93 -1.85
C PHE A 354 16.54 21.72 -1.21
N ALA A 355 15.85 21.11 -0.27
CA ALA A 355 16.35 20.00 0.52
C ALA A 355 15.22 19.06 0.96
N PHE A 356 15.55 17.77 1.04
CA PHE A 356 14.80 16.82 1.85
C PHE A 356 15.39 16.84 3.26
N GLU A 357 14.57 16.99 4.27
CA GLU A 357 14.98 16.96 5.67
C GLU A 357 14.75 15.55 6.23
N VAL A 358 15.82 14.79 6.44
CA VAL A 358 15.76 13.43 6.95
C VAL A 358 16.13 13.40 8.43
N ARG A 359 15.26 12.84 9.24
CA ARG A 359 15.42 12.67 10.69
C ARG A 359 15.39 11.18 11.05
N LYS A 360 16.08 10.81 12.11
CA LYS A 360 16.03 9.47 12.70
C LYS A 360 15.12 9.50 13.92
N PHE A 361 14.16 8.58 13.94
CA PHE A 361 13.37 8.40 15.16
C PHE A 361 13.68 7.04 15.79
N THR A 362 14.28 7.09 16.96
CA THR A 362 14.50 5.93 17.83
C THR A 362 13.37 5.88 18.85
N ALA A 363 12.51 4.88 18.75
CA ALA A 363 11.40 4.71 19.67
C ALA A 363 11.89 4.38 21.10
N GLY A 364 11.09 4.74 22.09
CA GLY A 364 11.30 4.30 23.45
C GLY A 364 11.00 2.82 23.64
N THR A 365 11.28 2.29 24.83
CA THR A 365 11.03 0.87 25.14
C THR A 365 9.58 0.46 24.84
N ASN A 366 9.43 -0.59 24.05
CA ASN A 366 8.12 -1.09 23.58
C ASN A 366 7.28 0.02 22.90
N CYS A 367 7.92 0.89 22.10
CA CYS A 367 7.30 2.03 21.40
C CYS A 367 6.67 3.09 22.33
N GLY A 368 6.96 3.04 23.66
CA GLY A 368 6.46 4.00 24.64
C GLY A 368 7.29 5.27 24.75
N GLY A 369 7.08 6.03 25.80
CA GLY A 369 7.76 7.32 26.01
C GLY A 369 9.28 7.22 26.10
N GLY A 370 9.96 8.35 25.85
CA GLY A 370 11.41 8.47 25.81
C GLY A 370 12.02 8.24 24.43
N GLY A 371 11.19 8.05 23.39
CA GLY A 371 11.66 8.03 22.00
C GLY A 371 12.20 9.39 21.57
N THR A 372 13.22 9.39 20.71
CA THR A 372 13.91 10.60 20.26
C THR A 372 13.89 10.75 18.75
N LEU A 373 13.41 11.90 18.28
CA LEU A 373 13.53 12.34 16.90
C LEU A 373 14.75 13.25 16.79
N SER A 374 15.71 12.90 15.92
CA SER A 374 16.93 13.69 15.72
C SER A 374 16.65 15.04 15.07
N ALA A 375 17.64 15.94 15.13
CA ALA A 375 17.70 17.07 14.20
C ALA A 375 17.70 16.57 12.75
N ALA A 376 17.27 17.44 11.81
CA ALA A 376 17.26 17.12 10.40
C ALA A 376 18.69 17.05 9.83
N THR A 377 18.90 16.07 8.94
CA THR A 377 20.00 16.09 7.97
C THR A 377 19.42 16.55 6.65
N ASN A 378 19.92 17.68 6.12
CA ASN A 378 19.51 18.18 4.83
C ASN A 378 20.17 17.42 3.69
N VAL A 379 19.35 16.83 2.82
CA VAL A 379 19.76 16.15 1.59
C VAL A 379 19.40 17.04 0.40
N SER A 380 20.38 17.37 -0.43
CA SER A 380 20.20 18.37 -1.49
C SER A 380 19.18 17.97 -2.54
N GLN A 381 18.34 18.90 -2.95
CA GLN A 381 17.42 18.76 -4.08
C GLN A 381 17.88 19.56 -5.29
N THR A 382 17.52 19.12 -6.49
CA THR A 382 17.54 19.96 -7.69
C THR A 382 16.54 21.11 -7.52
N SER A 383 16.98 22.33 -7.77
CA SER A 383 16.14 23.52 -7.68
C SER A 383 14.95 23.44 -8.66
N TYR A 384 13.80 23.90 -8.23
CA TYR A 384 12.57 23.92 -9.00
C TYR A 384 11.74 25.16 -8.67
N THR A 385 10.68 25.41 -9.39
CA THR A 385 9.66 26.39 -9.01
C THR A 385 8.61 25.70 -8.17
N VAL A 386 8.29 26.23 -6.99
CA VAL A 386 7.18 25.74 -6.18
C VAL A 386 5.87 25.92 -6.96
N PRO A 387 5.08 24.86 -7.16
CA PRO A 387 3.80 25.00 -7.84
C PRO A 387 2.84 25.88 -7.02
N GLY A 388 2.08 26.73 -7.67
CA GLY A 388 0.94 27.39 -7.01
C GLY A 388 -0.23 26.41 -6.84
N SER A 389 -1.15 26.74 -5.94
CA SER A 389 -2.43 26.03 -5.86
C SER A 389 -3.25 26.22 -7.14
N ASN A 390 -4.11 25.25 -7.46
CA ASN A 390 -5.12 25.34 -8.53
C ASN A 390 -4.55 25.69 -9.91
N ILE A 391 -3.45 25.06 -10.31
CA ILE A 391 -2.75 25.40 -11.55
C ILE A 391 -2.86 24.35 -12.67
N VAL A 392 -3.40 23.16 -12.38
CA VAL A 392 -3.52 22.09 -13.37
C VAL A 392 -4.78 22.27 -14.21
N PRO A 393 -4.66 22.56 -15.50
CA PRO A 393 -5.82 22.76 -16.37
C PRO A 393 -6.43 21.42 -16.79
N GLN A 394 -7.70 21.49 -17.20
CA GLN A 394 -8.47 20.38 -17.70
C GLN A 394 -9.16 20.72 -19.03
N PRO A 395 -9.48 19.74 -19.89
CA PRO A 395 -10.23 20.02 -21.12
C PRO A 395 -11.65 20.53 -20.85
N ASN A 396 -12.15 21.36 -21.75
CA ASN A 396 -13.57 21.79 -21.80
C ASN A 396 -14.10 22.50 -20.56
N THR A 397 -13.22 23.03 -19.71
CA THR A 397 -13.56 23.79 -18.51
C THR A 397 -12.49 24.81 -18.17
N THR A 398 -12.86 25.84 -17.41
CA THR A 398 -11.91 26.79 -16.83
C THR A 398 -11.53 26.41 -15.40
N ASN A 399 -12.14 25.35 -14.82
CA ASN A 399 -11.77 24.84 -13.51
C ASN A 399 -10.38 24.20 -13.59
N THR A 400 -9.52 24.61 -12.69
CA THR A 400 -8.18 24.04 -12.53
C THR A 400 -8.11 23.16 -11.28
N LEU A 401 -7.17 22.24 -11.23
CA LEU A 401 -6.97 21.34 -10.10
C LEU A 401 -5.76 21.76 -9.27
N ASP A 402 -5.82 21.47 -8.00
CA ASP A 402 -4.69 21.62 -7.07
C ASP A 402 -3.65 20.52 -7.34
N SER A 403 -2.39 20.89 -7.25
CA SER A 403 -1.26 20.00 -7.48
C SER A 403 -0.59 19.50 -6.19
N LEU A 404 -0.96 20.04 -5.02
CA LEU A 404 -0.30 19.81 -3.72
C LEU A 404 1.24 19.83 -3.82
N GLY A 405 1.78 20.88 -4.41
CA GLY A 405 3.21 20.97 -4.74
C GLY A 405 4.10 21.44 -3.60
N ASP A 406 3.62 21.53 -2.39
CA ASP A 406 4.27 22.09 -1.21
C ASP A 406 4.73 21.02 -0.20
N ARG A 407 4.50 19.74 -0.50
CA ARG A 407 4.74 18.63 0.42
C ARG A 407 5.19 17.36 -0.26
N LEU A 408 5.80 16.45 0.53
CA LEU A 408 6.03 15.08 0.10
C LEU A 408 4.71 14.33 -0.06
N MET A 409 4.66 13.49 -1.10
CA MET A 409 3.53 12.60 -1.36
C MET A 409 3.66 11.29 -0.58
N GLN A 410 2.52 10.62 -0.35
CA GLN A 410 2.44 9.26 0.17
C GLN A 410 3.20 8.32 -0.79
N LYS A 411 4.20 7.61 -0.39
CA LYS A 411 4.82 7.35 0.91
C LYS A 411 6.34 7.44 0.80
N VAL A 412 7.08 7.28 1.91
CA VAL A 412 8.54 7.08 1.90
C VAL A 412 8.80 5.58 2.06
N GLN A 413 9.20 4.91 0.97
CA GLN A 413 9.55 3.50 1.02
C GLN A 413 11.01 3.31 1.46
N TYR A 414 11.27 2.46 2.45
CA TYR A 414 12.59 1.92 2.69
C TYR A 414 12.80 0.68 1.83
N ARG A 415 13.96 0.61 1.16
CA ARG A 415 14.35 -0.56 0.35
C ARG A 415 15.82 -0.88 0.55
N LYS A 416 16.10 -2.17 0.75
CA LYS A 416 17.47 -2.70 0.81
C LYS A 416 17.71 -3.59 -0.41
N VAL A 417 18.72 -3.28 -1.20
CA VAL A 417 19.13 -4.08 -2.36
C VAL A 417 20.61 -4.45 -2.16
N GLY A 418 20.88 -5.73 -1.97
CA GLY A 418 22.20 -6.18 -1.54
C GLY A 418 22.60 -5.60 -0.16
N SER A 419 23.68 -4.84 -0.09
CA SER A 419 24.13 -4.12 1.11
C SER A 419 23.54 -2.71 1.23
N ASP A 420 22.97 -2.17 0.16
CA ASP A 420 22.58 -0.76 0.07
C ASP A 420 21.18 -0.56 0.61
N GLU A 421 21.06 0.36 1.57
CA GLU A 421 19.81 0.78 2.20
C GLU A 421 19.41 2.16 1.68
N SER A 422 18.18 2.31 1.19
CA SER A 422 17.73 3.55 0.56
C SER A 422 16.30 3.91 0.95
N LEU A 423 16.01 5.22 0.95
CA LEU A 423 14.68 5.78 1.00
C LEU A 423 14.27 6.25 -0.39
N TRP A 424 13.05 5.91 -0.80
CA TRP A 424 12.45 6.32 -2.07
C TRP A 424 11.27 7.24 -1.79
N LEU A 425 11.22 8.38 -2.46
CA LEU A 425 10.24 9.43 -2.19
C LEU A 425 9.97 10.28 -3.44
N VAL A 426 8.84 10.99 -3.44
CA VAL A 426 8.39 11.85 -4.53
C VAL A 426 7.57 13.03 -4.03
N HIS A 427 7.64 14.15 -4.74
CA HIS A 427 6.74 15.29 -4.56
C HIS A 427 6.44 15.94 -5.91
N THR A 428 5.49 16.88 -5.92
CA THR A 428 5.14 17.63 -7.13
C THR A 428 5.93 18.93 -7.19
N THR A 429 6.54 19.20 -8.34
CA THR A 429 7.28 20.44 -8.62
C THR A 429 6.72 21.13 -9.86
N ARG A 430 7.17 22.34 -10.10
CA ARG A 430 7.02 23.07 -11.37
C ARG A 430 8.40 23.52 -11.78
N GLY A 431 8.88 23.18 -12.96
CA GLY A 431 10.26 23.57 -13.24
C GLY A 431 10.76 23.34 -14.64
N GLY A 432 12.00 23.82 -14.87
CA GLY A 432 12.63 23.86 -16.17
C GLY A 432 12.01 24.91 -17.08
N SER A 433 12.14 24.72 -18.38
CA SER A 433 11.56 25.61 -19.41
C SER A 433 10.03 25.47 -19.55
N ALA A 434 9.40 24.51 -18.83
CA ALA A 434 7.98 24.24 -18.95
C ALA A 434 7.19 24.82 -17.77
N ALA A 435 6.02 25.36 -18.07
CA ALA A 435 5.09 25.90 -17.08
C ALA A 435 4.26 24.80 -16.36
N THR A 436 4.44 23.53 -16.71
CA THR A 436 3.65 22.40 -16.22
C THR A 436 4.18 21.84 -14.91
N THR A 437 3.29 21.21 -14.12
CA THR A 437 3.67 20.43 -12.92
C THR A 437 4.36 19.14 -13.30
N ARG A 438 5.28 18.67 -12.42
CA ARG A 438 6.13 17.50 -12.65
C ARG A 438 6.48 16.79 -11.37
N PRO A 439 6.48 15.46 -11.33
CA PRO A 439 7.01 14.74 -10.18
C PRO A 439 8.54 14.85 -10.13
N GLN A 440 9.06 15.18 -8.95
CA GLN A 440 10.47 15.01 -8.61
C GLN A 440 10.58 13.83 -7.66
N TRP A 441 11.32 12.80 -8.05
CA TRP A 441 11.60 11.63 -7.24
C TRP A 441 13.06 11.58 -6.83
N ALA A 442 13.36 10.88 -5.73
CA ALA A 442 14.73 10.74 -5.24
C ALA A 442 14.94 9.38 -4.55
N GLN A 443 16.20 8.92 -4.61
CA GLN A 443 16.75 7.84 -3.80
C GLN A 443 17.79 8.40 -2.85
N ILE A 444 17.57 8.27 -1.55
CA ILE A 444 18.50 8.73 -0.51
C ILE A 444 19.16 7.53 0.15
N ASN A 445 20.50 7.47 0.17
CA ASN A 445 21.25 6.41 0.84
C ASN A 445 21.19 6.60 2.36
N VAL A 446 20.87 5.51 3.07
CA VAL A 446 20.83 5.46 4.54
C VAL A 446 21.58 4.24 5.10
N THR A 447 22.43 3.63 4.29
CA THR A 447 23.19 2.43 4.62
C THR A 447 23.97 2.58 5.94
N GLY A 448 23.81 1.59 6.80
CA GLY A 448 24.44 1.58 8.11
C GLY A 448 23.97 2.71 9.04
N GLY A 449 22.77 3.25 8.80
CA GLY A 449 22.21 4.35 9.58
C GLY A 449 22.79 5.72 9.25
N THR A 450 23.67 5.87 8.26
CA THR A 450 24.23 7.15 7.84
C THR A 450 23.36 7.78 6.75
N ILE A 451 22.89 9.01 6.97
CA ILE A 451 22.10 9.75 5.98
C ILE A 451 23.07 10.51 5.07
N ALA A 452 23.05 10.18 3.77
CA ALA A 452 23.82 10.90 2.77
C ALA A 452 23.25 12.31 2.55
N THR A 453 24.10 13.33 2.42
CA THR A 453 23.67 14.74 2.21
C THR A 453 23.34 15.04 0.74
N THR A 454 23.61 14.10 -0.17
CA THR A 454 23.23 14.15 -1.59
C THR A 454 22.51 12.88 -1.93
N PRO A 455 21.45 12.92 -2.73
CA PRO A 455 20.76 11.71 -3.22
C PRO A 455 21.71 10.81 -4.03
N VAL A 456 21.48 9.50 -4.00
CA VAL A 456 22.09 8.56 -4.95
C VAL A 456 21.69 8.93 -6.36
N GLN A 457 20.41 9.27 -6.52
CA GLN A 457 19.79 9.74 -7.75
C GLN A 457 18.52 10.54 -7.45
N GLN A 458 18.22 11.46 -8.34
CA GLN A 458 17.00 12.25 -8.34
C GLN A 458 16.68 12.75 -9.74
N GLN A 459 15.43 13.03 -10.04
CA GLN A 459 15.04 13.61 -11.31
C GLN A 459 13.73 14.39 -11.17
N ILE A 460 13.64 15.55 -11.82
CA ILE A 460 12.37 16.18 -12.20
C ILE A 460 11.96 15.55 -13.52
N TYR A 461 10.98 14.64 -13.48
CA TYR A 461 10.57 13.86 -14.63
C TYR A 461 9.82 14.70 -15.66
N THR A 462 10.41 14.86 -16.83
CA THR A 462 10.00 15.82 -17.87
C THR A 462 9.97 15.17 -19.27
N PRO A 463 9.05 14.21 -19.53
CA PRO A 463 9.01 13.56 -20.85
C PRO A 463 8.50 14.48 -21.98
N ASP A 464 7.74 15.54 -21.65
CA ASP A 464 7.27 16.59 -22.56
C ASP A 464 7.03 17.90 -21.81
N THR A 465 6.63 18.95 -22.53
CA THR A 465 6.41 20.31 -21.97
C THR A 465 4.95 20.73 -21.92
N THR A 466 4.00 19.85 -22.23
CA THR A 466 2.58 20.17 -22.45
C THR A 466 1.64 19.53 -21.45
N ILE A 467 2.00 18.34 -20.93
CA ILE A 467 1.17 17.58 -20.00
C ILE A 467 1.58 17.91 -18.56
N TYR A 468 0.62 18.27 -17.73
CA TYR A 468 0.78 18.41 -16.28
C TYR A 468 0.78 17.02 -15.64
N ARG A 469 1.72 16.78 -14.70
CA ARG A 469 1.87 15.55 -13.93
C ARG A 469 1.98 15.90 -12.46
N TRP A 470 1.15 15.28 -11.63
CA TRP A 470 1.09 15.60 -10.20
C TRP A 470 0.61 14.39 -9.40
N MET A 471 0.59 14.51 -8.09
CA MET A 471 0.10 13.50 -7.14
C MET A 471 0.81 12.16 -7.35
N GLY A 472 2.15 12.17 -7.30
CA GLY A 472 2.96 10.99 -7.56
C GLY A 472 3.06 10.06 -6.37
N SER A 473 3.29 8.76 -6.65
CA SER A 473 3.74 7.78 -5.67
C SER A 473 4.81 6.88 -6.31
N VAL A 474 5.89 6.61 -5.58
CA VAL A 474 7.07 5.87 -6.07
C VAL A 474 7.36 4.67 -5.19
N ALA A 475 7.76 3.57 -5.83
CA ALA A 475 8.29 2.40 -5.13
C ALA A 475 9.40 1.73 -5.95
N ALA A 476 10.29 1.02 -5.25
CA ALA A 476 11.30 0.15 -5.83
C ALA A 476 10.98 -1.31 -5.49
N ASP A 477 11.14 -2.22 -6.45
CA ASP A 477 11.03 -3.66 -6.22
C ASP A 477 12.28 -4.22 -5.49
N ILE A 478 12.27 -5.53 -5.18
CA ILE A 478 13.39 -6.17 -4.46
C ILE A 478 14.69 -6.23 -5.28
N GLN A 479 14.66 -5.94 -6.56
CA GLN A 479 15.84 -5.88 -7.44
C GLN A 479 16.29 -4.45 -7.73
N GLY A 480 15.55 -3.44 -7.23
CA GLY A 480 15.87 -2.03 -7.42
C GLY A 480 15.32 -1.43 -8.72
N ASN A 481 14.42 -2.12 -9.45
CA ASN A 481 13.64 -1.47 -10.49
C ASN A 481 12.62 -0.54 -9.83
N VAL A 482 12.35 0.60 -10.46
CA VAL A 482 11.53 1.67 -9.88
C VAL A 482 10.30 1.93 -10.74
N ALA A 483 9.15 2.06 -10.09
CA ALA A 483 7.93 2.53 -10.71
C ALA A 483 7.45 3.83 -10.04
N LEU A 484 7.00 4.77 -10.86
CA LEU A 484 6.41 6.04 -10.48
C LEU A 484 5.03 6.16 -11.15
N GLY A 485 3.98 6.20 -10.33
CA GLY A 485 2.61 6.47 -10.78
C GLY A 485 2.23 7.93 -10.50
N TYR A 486 1.35 8.52 -11.30
CA TYR A 486 0.90 9.91 -11.16
C TYR A 486 -0.36 10.19 -11.97
N SER A 487 -1.00 11.32 -11.66
CA SER A 487 -2.11 11.87 -12.44
C SER A 487 -1.59 12.74 -13.58
N THR A 488 -2.31 12.77 -14.71
CA THR A 488 -1.97 13.60 -15.88
C THR A 488 -3.17 14.37 -16.41
N SER A 489 -2.98 15.62 -16.88
CA SER A 489 -4.01 16.41 -17.57
C SER A 489 -3.39 17.57 -18.35
N ASN A 490 -4.16 18.20 -19.23
CA ASN A 490 -3.93 19.55 -19.77
C ASN A 490 -5.23 20.17 -20.29
N ALA A 491 -5.16 21.40 -20.84
CA ALA A 491 -6.35 22.11 -21.34
C ALA A 491 -6.94 21.54 -22.63
N THR A 492 -6.25 20.60 -23.31
CA THR A 492 -6.61 20.15 -24.64
C THR A 492 -7.21 18.74 -24.61
N SER A 493 -8.43 18.60 -25.13
CA SER A 493 -9.03 17.26 -25.33
C SER A 493 -8.15 16.41 -26.29
N PRO A 494 -7.97 15.12 -26.00
CA PRO A 494 -8.63 14.28 -25.00
C PRO A 494 -7.86 14.11 -23.66
N ASN A 495 -6.94 15.01 -23.29
CA ASN A 495 -6.07 14.87 -22.12
C ASN A 495 -6.81 15.20 -20.81
N PHE A 496 -7.92 14.52 -20.57
CA PHE A 496 -8.66 14.59 -19.31
C PHE A 496 -7.84 14.02 -18.15
N PRO A 497 -8.18 14.36 -16.88
CA PRO A 497 -7.53 13.79 -15.71
C PRO A 497 -7.49 12.26 -15.75
N SER A 498 -6.29 11.69 -15.89
CA SER A 498 -6.00 10.29 -16.20
C SER A 498 -4.93 9.74 -15.28
N ILE A 499 -4.80 8.41 -15.23
CA ILE A 499 -3.81 7.71 -14.42
C ILE A 499 -2.74 7.10 -15.33
N VAL A 500 -1.47 7.43 -15.05
CA VAL A 500 -0.32 7.02 -15.83
C VAL A 500 0.80 6.55 -14.90
N TYR A 501 1.68 5.69 -15.38
CA TYR A 501 2.90 5.30 -14.70
C TYR A 501 4.08 5.19 -15.66
N SER A 502 5.28 5.41 -15.13
CA SER A 502 6.56 5.24 -15.80
C SER A 502 7.57 4.62 -14.86
N GLY A 503 8.80 4.38 -15.32
CA GLY A 503 9.79 3.77 -14.42
C GLY A 503 11.15 3.59 -15.05
N ARG A 504 11.99 2.84 -14.34
CA ARG A 504 13.34 2.46 -14.76
C ARG A 504 13.70 1.07 -14.26
N LEU A 505 14.57 0.41 -14.97
CA LEU A 505 15.25 -0.80 -14.50
C LEU A 505 16.43 -0.42 -13.58
N ALA A 506 16.82 -1.33 -12.70
CA ALA A 506 17.95 -1.12 -11.79
C ALA A 506 19.26 -0.79 -12.54
N GLY A 507 19.47 -1.37 -13.73
CA GLY A 507 20.63 -1.13 -14.57
C GLY A 507 20.57 0.09 -15.49
N ASP A 508 19.47 0.83 -15.53
CA ASP A 508 19.35 2.05 -16.33
C ASP A 508 20.23 3.18 -15.78
N ALA A 509 20.55 4.18 -16.61
CA ALA A 509 21.33 5.34 -16.17
C ALA A 509 20.72 6.02 -14.97
N LEU A 510 21.54 6.37 -13.97
CA LEU A 510 21.07 7.13 -12.80
C LEU A 510 20.41 8.45 -13.21
N ASN A 511 19.51 8.94 -12.37
CA ASN A 511 18.76 10.18 -12.59
C ASN A 511 17.84 10.14 -13.82
N THR A 512 17.37 8.96 -14.23
CA THR A 512 16.47 8.82 -15.39
C THR A 512 15.31 7.86 -15.09
N LEU A 513 14.17 8.10 -15.74
CA LEU A 513 13.07 7.14 -15.91
C LEU A 513 12.89 6.92 -17.41
N PRO A 514 13.69 6.05 -18.05
CA PRO A 514 13.74 5.93 -19.49
C PRO A 514 12.65 5.04 -20.08
N GLN A 515 11.89 4.34 -19.24
CA GLN A 515 10.73 3.58 -19.71
C GLN A 515 9.60 4.54 -20.08
N THR A 516 9.02 4.41 -21.28
CA THR A 516 7.93 5.30 -21.69
C THR A 516 6.68 5.13 -20.85
N GLU A 517 5.92 6.22 -20.71
CA GLU A 517 4.66 6.20 -19.95
C GLU A 517 3.69 5.13 -20.47
N THR A 518 3.04 4.44 -19.53
CA THR A 518 1.91 3.55 -19.81
C THR A 518 0.68 4.08 -19.08
N GLN A 519 -0.43 4.17 -19.80
CA GLN A 519 -1.70 4.62 -19.25
C GLN A 519 -2.42 3.47 -18.55
N LEU A 520 -2.71 3.62 -17.24
CA LEU A 520 -3.53 2.66 -16.51
C LEU A 520 -5.00 2.82 -16.87
N ILE A 521 -5.48 4.07 -16.94
CA ILE A 521 -6.83 4.43 -17.39
C ILE A 521 -6.84 5.85 -17.93
N ALA A 522 -7.52 6.05 -19.06
CA ALA A 522 -7.85 7.38 -19.58
C ALA A 522 -9.06 7.95 -18.86
N GLY A 523 -8.97 9.21 -18.41
CA GLY A 523 -10.14 10.00 -18.12
C GLY A 523 -10.88 10.37 -19.42
N ASN A 524 -12.17 10.61 -19.34
CA ASN A 524 -12.99 11.11 -20.43
C ASN A 524 -13.91 12.27 -20.01
N GLY A 525 -13.67 12.82 -18.82
CA GLY A 525 -14.37 13.98 -18.25
C GLY A 525 -13.46 14.82 -17.37
N SER A 526 -13.85 16.07 -17.17
CA SER A 526 -13.17 17.01 -16.27
C SER A 526 -13.89 17.09 -14.93
N GLN A 527 -13.15 17.39 -13.86
CA GLN A 527 -13.72 17.71 -12.58
C GLN A 527 -14.48 19.04 -12.68
N ILE A 528 -15.78 18.97 -12.55
CA ILE A 528 -16.67 20.11 -12.49
C ILE A 528 -17.55 20.00 -11.25
N GLY A 529 -18.10 21.13 -10.80
CA GLY A 529 -18.93 21.18 -9.60
C GLY A 529 -18.27 21.93 -8.45
N ASN A 530 -18.97 22.01 -7.32
CA ASN A 530 -18.58 22.81 -6.17
C ASN A 530 -18.25 21.93 -4.96
N CYS A 531 -17.28 22.38 -4.18
CA CYS A 531 -17.06 21.96 -2.80
C CYS A 531 -17.68 23.03 -1.88
N GLY A 532 -18.93 22.78 -1.44
CA GLY A 532 -19.72 23.79 -0.76
C GLY A 532 -20.19 24.88 -1.71
N THR A 533 -19.86 26.14 -1.44
CA THR A 533 -20.28 27.30 -2.23
C THR A 533 -19.30 27.71 -3.35
N SER A 534 -18.11 27.14 -3.38
CA SER A 534 -17.06 27.51 -4.34
C SER A 534 -16.75 26.35 -5.29
N ILE A 535 -16.19 26.70 -6.46
CA ILE A 535 -15.66 25.72 -7.40
C ILE A 535 -14.68 24.79 -6.67
N CYS A 536 -14.81 23.49 -6.92
CA CYS A 536 -13.95 22.50 -6.32
C CYS A 536 -12.64 22.38 -7.11
N HIS A 537 -11.54 22.84 -6.52
CA HIS A 537 -10.20 22.67 -7.07
C HIS A 537 -9.47 21.45 -6.50
N ARG A 538 -9.96 20.93 -5.33
CA ARG A 538 -9.32 19.82 -4.62
C ARG A 538 -9.23 18.59 -5.53
N TRP A 539 -8.00 18.07 -5.67
CA TRP A 539 -7.69 16.73 -6.16
C TRP A 539 -7.30 15.90 -4.94
N GLY A 540 -7.48 14.61 -4.94
CA GLY A 540 -7.15 13.81 -3.75
C GLY A 540 -5.75 14.05 -3.21
N ASP A 541 -5.59 13.97 -1.89
CA ASP A 541 -4.33 14.27 -1.19
C ASP A 541 -3.35 13.09 -1.23
N TYR A 542 -3.81 11.93 -1.73
CA TYR A 542 -3.04 10.69 -1.77
C TYR A 542 -3.12 10.01 -3.14
N SER A 543 -2.03 9.29 -3.46
CA SER A 543 -1.99 8.17 -4.38
C SER A 543 -1.07 7.11 -3.78
N SER A 544 -1.18 5.86 -4.17
CA SER A 544 -0.37 4.80 -3.53
C SER A 544 0.17 3.80 -4.54
N MET A 545 1.50 3.72 -4.59
CA MET A 545 2.25 2.64 -5.23
C MET A 545 2.76 1.70 -4.15
N SER A 546 2.47 0.40 -4.25
CA SER A 546 2.96 -0.63 -3.33
C SER A 546 3.56 -1.82 -4.06
N VAL A 547 4.45 -2.55 -3.40
CA VAL A 547 5.09 -3.76 -3.93
C VAL A 547 4.46 -4.99 -3.29
N ASP A 548 4.07 -5.94 -4.13
CA ASP A 548 3.43 -7.18 -3.72
C ASP A 548 4.36 -8.02 -2.84
N PRO A 549 3.98 -8.32 -1.59
CA PRO A 549 4.81 -9.11 -0.69
C PRO A 549 4.94 -10.58 -1.09
N SER A 550 4.10 -11.07 -2.01
CA SER A 550 4.16 -12.45 -2.46
C SER A 550 5.33 -12.71 -3.43
N ASP A 551 5.74 -11.70 -4.20
CA ASP A 551 6.82 -11.86 -5.17
C ASP A 551 7.90 -10.77 -5.10
N GLY A 552 7.64 -9.66 -4.39
CA GLY A 552 8.53 -8.53 -4.27
C GLY A 552 8.78 -7.75 -5.57
N CYS A 553 8.03 -8.05 -6.63
CA CYS A 553 8.26 -7.55 -7.98
C CYS A 553 7.05 -6.84 -8.58
N THR A 554 5.84 -7.29 -8.24
CA THR A 554 4.61 -6.73 -8.80
C THR A 554 4.27 -5.43 -8.09
N PHE A 555 4.19 -4.36 -8.85
CA PHE A 555 3.73 -3.06 -8.39
C PHE A 555 2.21 -2.99 -8.45
N TRP A 556 1.61 -2.41 -7.43
CA TRP A 556 0.19 -2.09 -7.36
C TRP A 556 0.01 -0.59 -7.20
N TYR A 557 -0.80 0.03 -8.05
CA TYR A 557 -1.03 1.47 -8.04
C TYR A 557 -2.51 1.81 -8.02
N THR A 558 -2.87 2.81 -7.21
CA THR A 558 -4.22 3.36 -7.16
C THR A 558 -4.20 4.87 -7.00
N THR A 559 -5.08 5.54 -7.71
CA THR A 559 -5.44 6.95 -7.56
C THR A 559 -6.78 7.22 -8.25
N GLU A 560 -7.19 8.49 -8.28
CA GLU A 560 -8.43 8.91 -8.91
C GLU A 560 -8.27 9.33 -10.37
N TYR A 561 -9.38 9.33 -11.09
CA TYR A 561 -9.57 9.89 -12.44
C TYR A 561 -11.02 10.34 -12.62
N PHE A 562 -11.29 11.04 -13.72
CA PHE A 562 -12.64 11.52 -13.99
C PHE A 562 -13.23 10.93 -15.26
N THR A 563 -14.51 10.54 -15.14
CA THR A 563 -15.34 10.13 -16.27
C THR A 563 -16.26 11.30 -16.69
N ASN A 564 -16.91 11.15 -17.86
CA ASN A 564 -17.81 12.18 -18.36
C ASN A 564 -18.91 12.50 -17.31
N GLN A 565 -19.00 13.78 -16.95
CA GLN A 565 -19.89 14.25 -15.89
C GLN A 565 -20.94 15.22 -16.43
N THR A 566 -22.14 15.09 -15.90
CA THR A 566 -23.25 16.01 -16.16
C THR A 566 -23.62 16.84 -14.91
N ASN A 567 -22.66 17.03 -13.99
CA ASN A 567 -22.91 17.70 -12.73
C ASN A 567 -23.26 19.18 -12.93
N GLY A 568 -24.32 19.64 -12.24
CA GLY A 568 -24.63 21.06 -12.16
C GLY A 568 -23.66 21.82 -11.24
N THR A 569 -23.75 23.16 -11.26
CA THR A 569 -22.84 24.07 -10.55
C THR A 569 -22.87 23.95 -9.02
N ASN A 570 -23.81 23.23 -8.41
CA ASN A 570 -23.97 23.10 -6.95
C ASN A 570 -23.80 21.68 -6.44
N THR A 571 -23.28 20.77 -7.23
CA THR A 571 -23.09 19.36 -6.85
C THR A 571 -21.59 19.08 -6.67
N PRO A 572 -21.22 18.28 -5.65
CA PRO A 572 -19.83 17.84 -5.50
C PRO A 572 -19.36 17.04 -6.73
N PRO A 573 -18.08 17.11 -7.09
CA PRO A 573 -17.52 16.32 -8.17
C PRO A 573 -17.72 14.81 -7.97
N ILE A 574 -18.02 14.10 -9.06
CA ILE A 574 -18.17 12.63 -9.06
C ILE A 574 -16.86 12.03 -9.56
N TRP A 575 -15.99 11.69 -8.64
CA TRP A 575 -14.72 11.03 -8.92
C TRP A 575 -14.87 9.52 -9.05
N SER A 576 -13.93 8.92 -9.74
CA SER A 576 -13.76 7.47 -9.86
C SER A 576 -12.32 7.11 -9.52
N THR A 577 -12.08 5.87 -9.09
CA THR A 577 -10.74 5.37 -8.80
C THR A 577 -10.42 4.13 -9.62
N ARG A 578 -9.13 3.88 -9.82
CA ARG A 578 -8.64 2.70 -10.53
C ARG A 578 -7.55 2.01 -9.73
N ILE A 579 -7.57 0.70 -9.73
CA ILE A 579 -6.52 -0.14 -9.17
C ILE A 579 -5.89 -0.90 -10.33
N GLY A 580 -4.55 -0.90 -10.40
CA GLY A 580 -3.81 -1.65 -11.40
C GLY A 580 -2.56 -2.27 -10.85
N SER A 581 -2.12 -3.38 -11.45
CA SER A 581 -0.83 -3.98 -11.15
C SER A 581 -0.04 -4.25 -12.41
N PHE A 582 1.28 -4.15 -12.31
CA PHE A 582 2.23 -4.40 -13.39
C PHE A 582 3.57 -4.86 -12.80
N LYS A 583 4.44 -5.42 -13.65
CA LYS A 583 5.71 -6.00 -13.22
C LYS A 583 6.74 -5.88 -14.32
N PHE A 584 7.96 -5.50 -13.97
CA PHE A 584 9.07 -5.54 -14.93
C PHE A 584 9.44 -6.99 -15.25
N PRO A 585 9.59 -7.35 -16.53
CA PRO A 585 9.98 -8.72 -16.91
C PRO A 585 11.34 -9.16 -16.32
N SER A 586 12.23 -8.18 -16.06
CA SER A 586 13.54 -8.42 -15.42
C SER A 586 13.45 -8.83 -13.96
N CYS A 587 12.35 -8.48 -13.26
CA CYS A 587 12.14 -8.92 -11.90
C CYS A 587 11.57 -10.35 -11.91
N ALA A 588 12.46 -11.33 -11.78
CA ALA A 588 12.07 -12.73 -11.77
C ALA A 588 11.20 -13.14 -10.58
N GLY A 589 11.02 -12.22 -9.60
CA GLY A 589 10.55 -12.53 -8.27
C GLY A 589 11.65 -13.33 -7.54
N ALA A 590 11.75 -13.20 -6.24
CA ALA A 590 12.35 -14.29 -5.50
C ALA A 590 11.38 -15.44 -5.74
N THR A 591 11.70 -16.32 -6.68
CA THR A 591 11.04 -17.60 -6.76
C THR A 591 11.12 -18.15 -5.36
N SER A 592 10.00 -18.31 -4.68
CA SER A 592 9.94 -19.27 -3.60
C SER A 592 10.34 -20.56 -4.31
N ASP A 593 11.61 -20.90 -4.20
CA ASP A 593 12.02 -22.24 -4.63
C ASP A 593 11.11 -23.13 -3.83
N SER A 594 10.13 -23.71 -4.52
CA SER A 594 9.13 -24.55 -3.85
C SER A 594 9.89 -25.68 -3.16
N ILE A 595 9.43 -26.05 -2.00
CA ILE A 595 9.95 -27.25 -1.32
C ILE A 595 9.60 -28.43 -2.22
N THR A 596 10.62 -28.98 -2.86
CA THR A 596 10.43 -30.03 -3.88
C THR A 596 10.18 -31.38 -3.26
N CYS A 597 10.68 -31.60 -2.04
CA CYS A 597 10.52 -32.86 -1.33
C CYS A 597 10.71 -32.69 0.18
N MET A 598 10.20 -33.66 0.95
CA MET A 598 10.46 -33.81 2.38
C MET A 598 11.30 -35.09 2.54
N GLN A 599 12.40 -35.00 3.26
CA GLN A 599 13.25 -36.17 3.55
C GLN A 599 13.17 -36.56 5.02
N PRO A 600 13.31 -37.88 5.35
CA PRO A 600 13.50 -38.28 6.72
C PRO A 600 14.62 -37.51 7.39
N ASP A 601 14.35 -36.90 8.53
CA ASP A 601 15.34 -36.07 9.22
C ASP A 601 16.40 -36.97 9.86
N SER A 602 17.42 -37.25 9.10
CA SER A 602 18.62 -38.01 9.57
C SER A 602 19.79 -37.11 9.93
N ALA A 603 19.77 -35.82 9.56
CA ALA A 603 20.96 -34.96 9.69
C ALA A 603 20.72 -33.46 9.87
N THR A 604 19.50 -32.91 9.69
CA THR A 604 19.31 -31.45 9.65
C THR A 604 17.98 -31.00 10.23
N ARG A 605 18.00 -30.17 11.24
CA ARG A 605 16.81 -29.44 11.72
C ARG A 605 16.95 -27.95 11.47
N CYS A 606 15.85 -27.34 11.09
CA CYS A 606 15.72 -25.90 11.05
C CYS A 606 15.26 -25.39 12.42
N TYR A 607 16.09 -24.57 13.04
CA TYR A 607 15.75 -23.91 14.29
C TYR A 607 15.67 -22.40 14.08
N ASN A 608 14.49 -21.79 14.26
CA ASN A 608 14.39 -20.40 14.68
C ASN A 608 13.08 -20.17 15.45
N ASN A 609 13.22 -19.91 16.74
CA ASN A 609 12.22 -19.35 17.67
C ASN A 609 10.82 -19.97 17.65
N TYR A 610 10.66 -21.08 18.36
CA TYR A 610 9.41 -21.77 18.65
C TYR A 610 8.31 -20.95 19.39
N SER A 611 8.50 -19.68 19.65
CA SER A 611 7.55 -18.91 20.46
C SER A 611 6.29 -18.42 19.71
N GLN A 612 6.14 -18.71 18.42
CA GLN A 612 5.04 -18.16 17.62
C GLN A 612 4.22 -19.15 16.78
N TRP A 613 4.44 -20.47 16.85
CA TRP A 613 3.85 -21.39 15.89
C TRP A 613 2.95 -22.45 16.54
N SER A 614 1.67 -22.45 16.19
CA SER A 614 0.80 -23.61 16.40
C SER A 614 0.94 -24.53 15.20
N PRO A 615 1.30 -25.83 15.39
CA PRO A 615 1.36 -26.79 14.31
C PRO A 615 -0.02 -27.02 13.68
N VAL A 616 -0.05 -27.30 12.38
CA VAL A 616 -1.25 -27.69 11.65
C VAL A 616 -1.19 -29.19 11.36
N TYR A 617 -2.23 -29.93 11.71
CA TYR A 617 -2.27 -31.36 11.42
C TYR A 617 -2.26 -31.62 9.91
N GLN A 618 -1.33 -32.49 9.46
CA GLN A 618 -1.25 -32.98 8.08
C GLN A 618 -1.08 -34.50 8.07
N SER A 619 -1.76 -35.15 7.15
CA SER A 619 -1.83 -36.61 7.09
C SER A 619 -0.55 -37.29 6.58
N SER A 620 0.37 -36.54 5.98
CA SER A 620 1.63 -37.05 5.45
C SER A 620 2.66 -35.91 5.27
N ALA A 621 3.93 -36.29 5.10
CA ALA A 621 5.00 -35.34 4.77
C ALA A 621 4.71 -34.58 3.46
N ASP A 622 4.14 -35.25 2.46
CA ASP A 622 3.75 -34.59 1.21
C ASP A 622 2.59 -33.60 1.38
N ALA A 623 1.63 -33.92 2.24
CA ALA A 623 0.55 -32.99 2.58
C ALA A 623 1.10 -31.76 3.32
N CYS A 624 2.04 -31.95 4.25
CA CYS A 624 2.73 -30.86 4.92
C CYS A 624 3.54 -29.99 3.93
N ARG A 625 4.32 -30.63 3.04
CA ARG A 625 5.03 -29.91 1.97
C ARG A 625 4.08 -29.04 1.13
N ASN A 626 2.94 -29.59 0.69
CA ASN A 626 1.96 -28.87 -0.11
C ASN A 626 1.34 -27.70 0.68
N TYR A 627 1.06 -27.91 1.96
CA TYR A 627 0.58 -26.86 2.86
C TYR A 627 1.62 -25.75 3.01
N CYS A 628 2.90 -26.08 3.21
CA CYS A 628 3.99 -25.11 3.30
C CYS A 628 4.19 -24.34 1.99
N ASN A 629 4.18 -25.03 0.85
CA ASN A 629 4.28 -24.36 -0.45
C ASN A 629 3.10 -23.41 -0.71
N SER A 630 1.89 -23.78 -0.28
CA SER A 630 0.70 -22.90 -0.37
C SER A 630 0.81 -21.67 0.52
N ASN A 631 1.64 -21.72 1.56
CA ASN A 631 1.91 -20.61 2.47
C ASN A 631 3.25 -19.92 2.21
N ASN A 632 3.92 -20.21 1.09
CA ASN A 632 5.24 -19.65 0.70
C ASN A 632 6.31 -19.82 1.80
N ALA A 633 6.33 -20.96 2.45
CA ALA A 633 7.29 -21.27 3.49
C ALA A 633 8.68 -21.49 2.93
N GLN A 634 9.69 -21.08 3.66
CA GLN A 634 11.10 -21.35 3.32
C GLN A 634 11.59 -22.70 3.82
N ALA A 635 10.97 -23.23 4.87
CA ALA A 635 11.21 -24.58 5.34
C ALA A 635 9.94 -25.19 5.95
N CYS A 636 9.92 -26.50 6.05
CA CYS A 636 8.82 -27.31 6.54
C CYS A 636 9.34 -28.44 7.40
N GLU A 637 8.67 -28.70 8.51
CA GLU A 637 8.89 -29.92 9.31
C GLU A 637 7.56 -30.66 9.53
N TRP A 638 7.60 -31.98 9.46
CA TRP A 638 6.46 -32.83 9.72
C TRP A 638 6.83 -34.00 10.65
N ASN A 639 6.02 -34.20 11.68
CA ASN A 639 6.19 -35.30 12.62
C ASN A 639 5.26 -36.47 12.26
N SER A 640 5.82 -37.60 11.89
CA SER A 640 5.04 -38.80 11.50
C SER A 640 4.26 -39.43 12.64
N GLY A 641 4.63 -39.17 13.90
CA GLY A 641 3.97 -39.73 15.08
C GLY A 641 2.74 -38.96 15.52
N THR A 642 2.75 -37.62 15.36
CA THR A 642 1.64 -36.73 15.75
C THR A 642 0.86 -36.18 14.54
N GLY A 643 1.43 -36.19 13.36
CA GLY A 643 0.87 -35.52 12.17
C GLY A 643 1.05 -33.99 12.16
N ASP A 644 1.83 -33.44 13.08
CA ASP A 644 2.05 -32.02 13.21
C ASP A 644 2.95 -31.49 12.08
N CYS A 645 2.49 -30.47 11.37
CA CYS A 645 3.20 -29.75 10.31
C CYS A 645 3.57 -28.36 10.80
N TYR A 646 4.84 -28.04 10.76
CA TYR A 646 5.40 -26.73 11.13
C TYR A 646 5.87 -26.02 9.86
N VAL A 647 5.49 -24.74 9.76
CA VAL A 647 5.81 -23.86 8.62
C VAL A 647 6.83 -22.84 9.10
N GLU A 648 7.92 -22.66 8.38
CA GLU A 648 9.01 -21.76 8.76
C GLU A 648 9.29 -20.71 7.67
N PHE A 649 9.46 -19.46 8.10
CA PHE A 649 9.84 -18.34 7.25
C PHE A 649 11.19 -17.77 7.72
N GLY A 650 12.15 -17.60 6.81
CA GLY A 650 13.45 -17.02 7.15
C GLY A 650 14.45 -17.99 7.76
N ALA A 651 14.31 -19.29 7.53
CA ALA A 651 15.11 -20.31 8.17
C ALA A 651 16.49 -20.55 7.50
N SER A 652 17.53 -20.61 8.32
CA SER A 652 18.77 -21.30 7.99
C SER A 652 18.75 -22.66 8.68
N CYS A 653 18.75 -23.76 7.92
CA CYS A 653 18.69 -25.12 8.45
C CYS A 653 20.02 -25.58 9.00
N LEU A 654 20.07 -25.92 10.26
CA LEU A 654 21.21 -26.60 10.89
C LEU A 654 20.76 -27.45 12.10
N GLN A 655 20.97 -28.74 12.01
CA GLN A 655 21.27 -29.76 13.02
C GLN A 655 20.31 -30.94 13.20
N SER A 656 20.94 -32.05 13.34
CA SER A 656 20.75 -33.50 13.48
C SER A 656 19.49 -34.05 14.15
N GLY A 657 18.95 -34.95 13.50
CA GLY A 657 18.05 -36.06 13.50
C GLY A 657 17.24 -36.45 14.70
N PHE A 658 15.91 -36.33 14.64
CA PHE A 658 15.02 -37.09 15.49
C PHE A 658 14.24 -38.12 14.64
N PRO A 659 14.20 -39.42 15.04
CA PRO A 659 13.40 -40.42 14.34
C PRO A 659 11.93 -40.02 14.22
N GLY A 660 11.38 -40.15 13.02
CA GLY A 660 9.96 -39.87 12.77
C GLY A 660 9.66 -38.46 12.28
N TRP A 661 10.65 -37.60 12.13
CA TRP A 661 10.50 -36.28 11.53
C TRP A 661 10.93 -36.26 10.07
N TYR A 662 10.32 -35.38 9.29
CA TYR A 662 10.64 -35.10 7.89
C TYR A 662 10.80 -33.59 7.73
N ALA A 663 11.86 -33.18 7.05
CA ALA A 663 12.15 -31.76 6.79
C ALA A 663 12.36 -31.49 5.29
N GLY A 664 11.95 -30.31 4.84
CA GLY A 664 12.16 -29.81 3.49
C GLY A 664 12.49 -28.32 3.51
N VAL A 665 13.42 -27.88 2.66
CA VAL A 665 13.85 -26.49 2.52
C VAL A 665 13.65 -26.04 1.07
N ALA A 666 13.13 -24.83 0.89
CA ALA A 666 12.93 -24.24 -0.43
C ALA A 666 14.27 -24.06 -1.15
N GLY A 667 14.33 -24.40 -2.44
CA GLY A 667 15.53 -24.31 -3.26
C GLY A 667 16.59 -25.40 -3.04
N VAL A 668 16.35 -26.34 -2.13
CA VAL A 668 17.27 -27.47 -1.89
C VAL A 668 16.74 -28.72 -2.59
N SER A 669 17.52 -29.25 -3.52
CA SER A 669 17.22 -30.53 -4.17
C SER A 669 17.48 -31.67 -3.19
N CYS A 670 16.49 -32.55 -3.00
CA CYS A 670 16.72 -33.79 -2.27
C CYS A 670 17.62 -34.73 -3.11
N SER A 671 18.82 -34.99 -2.63
CA SER A 671 19.63 -36.08 -3.17
C SER A 671 18.92 -37.40 -2.85
N SER A 672 18.56 -38.20 -3.86
CA SER A 672 18.21 -39.61 -3.63
C SER A 672 19.30 -40.22 -2.78
N PRO A 673 18.97 -40.97 -1.72
CA PRO A 673 19.99 -41.73 -1.02
C PRO A 673 20.68 -42.64 -2.06
N SER A 674 21.99 -42.48 -2.17
CA SER A 674 22.79 -43.40 -2.98
C SER A 674 22.47 -44.81 -2.50
N PRO A 675 22.11 -45.76 -3.36
CA PRO A 675 21.83 -47.11 -2.92
C PRO A 675 23.08 -47.64 -2.20
N THR A 676 22.90 -48.07 -0.96
CA THR A 676 23.90 -48.81 -0.22
C THR A 676 24.44 -49.94 -1.13
N PRO A 677 25.74 -50.10 -1.35
CA PRO A 677 26.23 -51.13 -2.21
C PRO A 677 25.77 -52.49 -1.68
N THR A 678 24.88 -53.12 -2.41
CA THR A 678 24.45 -54.51 -2.17
C THR A 678 25.70 -55.40 -2.32
N PRO A 679 25.97 -56.34 -1.41
CA PRO A 679 27.10 -57.23 -1.53
C PRO A 679 27.02 -57.98 -2.85
N THR A 680 28.12 -57.97 -3.62
CA THR A 680 28.25 -58.59 -4.92
C THR A 680 27.92 -60.10 -4.82
N PRO A 681 26.89 -60.59 -5.52
CA PRO A 681 26.63 -62.03 -5.54
C PRO A 681 27.75 -62.71 -6.32
N THR A 682 28.19 -63.84 -5.76
CA THR A 682 29.13 -64.76 -6.37
C THR A 682 28.60 -65.20 -7.75
N PRO A 683 29.45 -65.26 -8.79
CA PRO A 683 29.00 -65.54 -10.16
C PRO A 683 28.41 -66.94 -10.30
N THR A 684 27.15 -67.00 -10.70
CA THR A 684 26.45 -68.19 -11.14
C THR A 684 26.92 -68.57 -12.56
N PRO A 685 27.11 -69.87 -12.91
CA PRO A 685 27.68 -70.25 -14.21
C PRO A 685 26.70 -69.87 -15.35
N THR A 686 27.29 -69.38 -16.43
CA THR A 686 26.66 -68.92 -17.69
C THR A 686 25.91 -70.05 -18.33
N PRO A 687 24.62 -69.87 -18.68
CA PRO A 687 23.89 -70.81 -19.50
C PRO A 687 24.30 -70.74 -20.97
N THR A 688 24.38 -71.87 -21.63
CA THR A 688 24.71 -72.10 -23.05
C THR A 688 23.70 -71.35 -23.98
N PRO A 689 24.12 -70.74 -25.08
CA PRO A 689 23.23 -69.98 -25.98
C PRO A 689 22.20 -70.82 -26.68
N THR A 690 20.94 -70.39 -26.64
CA THR A 690 19.83 -70.92 -27.44
C THR A 690 19.91 -70.40 -28.88
N PRO A 691 19.61 -71.20 -29.90
CA PRO A 691 19.74 -70.79 -31.30
C PRO A 691 18.76 -69.67 -31.70
N THR A 692 19.27 -68.77 -32.53
CA THR A 692 18.60 -67.60 -33.10
C THR A 692 17.48 -68.01 -34.04
N PRO A 693 16.24 -67.49 -33.96
CA PRO A 693 15.19 -67.74 -34.90
C PRO A 693 15.44 -67.10 -36.28
N THR A 694 15.08 -67.75 -37.32
CA THR A 694 15.16 -67.37 -38.72
C THR A 694 14.28 -66.17 -39.04
N PRO A 695 14.69 -65.20 -39.86
CA PRO A 695 13.91 -64.03 -40.19
C PRO A 695 12.69 -64.32 -41.02
N THR A 696 11.52 -63.73 -40.67
CA THR A 696 10.24 -63.75 -41.39
C THR A 696 10.31 -62.80 -42.60
N PRO A 697 9.72 -63.20 -43.78
CA PRO A 697 9.80 -62.39 -44.98
C PRO A 697 9.04 -61.08 -44.90
N THR A 698 9.63 -60.07 -45.48
CA THR A 698 9.13 -58.70 -45.60
C THR A 698 7.90 -58.63 -46.49
N PRO A 699 6.80 -57.97 -46.12
CA PRO A 699 5.62 -57.79 -46.99
C PRO A 699 5.90 -56.84 -48.16
N THR A 700 5.32 -57.08 -49.26
CA THR A 700 5.36 -56.36 -50.54
C THR A 700 4.70 -55.01 -50.45
N PRO A 701 5.21 -53.95 -51.08
CA PRO A 701 4.64 -52.63 -50.98
C PRO A 701 3.30 -52.52 -51.73
N THR A 702 2.31 -51.89 -51.06
CA THR A 702 1.00 -51.50 -51.59
C THR A 702 1.10 -50.28 -52.53
N PRO A 703 0.38 -50.13 -53.61
CA PRO A 703 0.50 -49.04 -54.56
C PRO A 703 0.06 -47.71 -53.98
N THR A 704 0.76 -46.66 -54.32
CA THR A 704 0.55 -45.26 -53.99
C THR A 704 -0.76 -44.73 -54.59
N PRO A 705 -1.69 -44.11 -53.90
CA PRO A 705 -2.84 -43.45 -54.48
C PRO A 705 -2.48 -42.09 -55.14
N THR A 706 -3.18 -41.80 -56.21
CA THR A 706 -3.09 -40.58 -57.03
C THR A 706 -3.42 -39.31 -56.26
N PRO A 707 -2.76 -38.19 -56.48
CA PRO A 707 -3.00 -36.94 -55.73
C PRO A 707 -4.37 -36.34 -56.01
N THR A 708 -5.10 -36.06 -54.94
CA THR A 708 -6.37 -35.30 -54.93
C THR A 708 -6.03 -33.77 -54.96
N PRO A 709 -6.81 -32.91 -55.58
CA PRO A 709 -6.50 -31.47 -55.75
C PRO A 709 -6.49 -30.75 -54.40
N THR A 710 -5.55 -29.86 -54.24
CA THR A 710 -5.27 -28.98 -53.08
C THR A 710 -6.46 -28.09 -52.78
N PRO A 711 -7.02 -28.11 -51.60
CA PRO A 711 -8.02 -27.13 -51.18
C PRO A 711 -7.33 -25.78 -50.80
N THR A 712 -8.00 -24.69 -51.11
CA THR A 712 -7.68 -23.29 -50.75
C THR A 712 -7.39 -23.15 -49.27
N PRO A 713 -6.43 -22.28 -48.82
CA PRO A 713 -6.05 -22.15 -47.43
C PRO A 713 -7.21 -21.64 -46.57
N THR A 714 -7.72 -22.46 -45.72
CA THR A 714 -8.63 -22.10 -44.62
C THR A 714 -7.80 -21.47 -43.49
N ALA A 715 -8.29 -20.36 -42.91
CA ALA A 715 -7.66 -19.65 -41.82
C ALA A 715 -7.18 -20.56 -40.69
N THR A 716 -5.98 -20.32 -40.21
CA THR A 716 -5.35 -21.02 -39.08
C THR A 716 -6.25 -20.98 -37.84
N PRO A 717 -6.64 -22.08 -37.23
CA PRO A 717 -7.38 -22.03 -35.97
C PRO A 717 -6.51 -21.48 -34.85
N THR A 718 -7.06 -20.50 -34.13
CA THR A 718 -6.54 -20.03 -32.85
C THR A 718 -6.38 -21.22 -31.89
N PRO A 719 -5.33 -21.35 -31.10
CA PRO A 719 -5.14 -22.47 -30.19
C PRO A 719 -6.30 -22.55 -29.20
N THR A 720 -6.95 -23.70 -29.14
CA THR A 720 -8.06 -24.03 -28.23
C THR A 720 -7.52 -23.99 -26.79
N PRO A 721 -8.12 -23.21 -25.86
CA PRO A 721 -7.77 -23.29 -24.44
C PRO A 721 -8.06 -24.69 -23.90
N SER A 722 -7.10 -25.31 -23.23
CA SER A 722 -7.30 -26.58 -22.52
C SER A 722 -8.09 -26.34 -21.23
N GLY A 723 -9.41 -26.14 -21.33
CA GLY A 723 -10.27 -25.83 -20.19
C GLY A 723 -11.75 -26.08 -20.48
N ILE A 724 -12.59 -25.90 -19.45
CA ILE A 724 -14.04 -25.98 -19.59
C ILE A 724 -14.51 -24.84 -20.49
N VAL A 725 -15.22 -25.13 -21.53
CA VAL A 725 -15.81 -24.16 -22.45
C VAL A 725 -17.33 -24.14 -22.27
N LEU A 726 -17.88 -22.98 -21.90
CA LEU A 726 -19.30 -22.71 -21.70
C LEU A 726 -19.87 -21.90 -22.87
N THR A 727 -21.04 -22.28 -23.31
CA THR A 727 -21.93 -21.50 -24.20
C THR A 727 -23.27 -21.29 -23.54
N ALA A 728 -23.87 -20.12 -23.72
CA ALA A 728 -25.18 -19.77 -23.16
C ALA A 728 -26.08 -19.18 -24.25
N SER A 729 -27.36 -19.52 -24.23
CA SER A 729 -28.35 -18.96 -25.14
C SER A 729 -29.67 -18.67 -24.43
N GLY A 730 -30.20 -17.45 -24.62
CA GLY A 730 -31.46 -17.00 -24.01
C GLY A 730 -32.66 -17.07 -24.93
N HIS A 731 -33.84 -17.41 -24.38
CA HIS A 731 -35.11 -17.32 -25.06
C HIS A 731 -36.25 -17.04 -24.05
N LYS A 732 -37.42 -16.63 -24.51
CA LYS A 732 -38.55 -16.36 -23.63
C LYS A 732 -39.62 -17.45 -23.78
N VAL A 733 -40.08 -18.00 -22.63
CA VAL A 733 -41.20 -18.95 -22.56
C VAL A 733 -42.35 -18.28 -21.79
N LYS A 734 -43.47 -18.02 -22.47
CA LYS A 734 -44.62 -17.28 -21.90
C LYS A 734 -44.21 -15.93 -21.25
N GLY A 735 -43.21 -15.27 -21.86
CA GLY A 735 -42.69 -13.98 -21.39
C GLY A 735 -41.65 -14.08 -20.26
N VAL A 736 -41.36 -15.26 -19.74
CA VAL A 736 -40.31 -15.50 -18.75
C VAL A 736 -38.98 -15.78 -19.45
N GLU A 737 -37.91 -15.20 -18.98
CA GLU A 737 -36.54 -15.36 -19.50
C GLU A 737 -35.98 -16.71 -19.07
N VAL A 738 -35.54 -17.50 -20.06
CA VAL A 738 -34.96 -18.83 -19.86
C VAL A 738 -33.61 -18.89 -20.56
N VAL A 739 -32.61 -19.44 -19.90
CA VAL A 739 -31.24 -19.55 -20.43
C VAL A 739 -30.82 -21.02 -20.47
N ASN A 740 -30.42 -21.47 -21.66
CA ASN A 740 -29.83 -22.80 -21.85
C ASN A 740 -28.31 -22.67 -21.82
N LEU A 741 -27.68 -23.44 -20.97
CA LEU A 741 -26.21 -23.53 -20.82
C LEU A 741 -25.76 -24.87 -21.39
N SER A 742 -24.64 -24.91 -22.11
CA SER A 742 -23.96 -26.15 -22.48
C SER A 742 -22.44 -25.98 -22.32
N TRP A 743 -21.77 -27.03 -21.85
CA TRP A 743 -20.33 -27.02 -21.61
C TRP A 743 -19.65 -28.32 -22.02
N THR A 744 -18.35 -28.22 -22.27
CA THR A 744 -17.46 -29.32 -22.59
C THR A 744 -16.09 -29.11 -21.91
N GLY A 745 -15.20 -30.11 -21.94
CA GLY A 745 -13.82 -29.96 -21.46
C GLY A 745 -13.60 -30.33 -20.00
N THR A 746 -14.53 -31.06 -19.37
CA THR A 746 -14.40 -31.58 -18.02
C THR A 746 -14.94 -32.98 -17.85
N ASN A 747 -14.32 -33.78 -16.98
CA ASN A 747 -14.78 -35.12 -16.56
C ASN A 747 -15.20 -35.15 -15.07
N ALA A 748 -15.39 -33.96 -14.43
CA ALA A 748 -15.90 -33.90 -13.08
C ALA A 748 -17.25 -34.58 -12.92
N ALA A 749 -17.53 -35.14 -11.76
CA ALA A 749 -18.81 -35.85 -11.51
C ALA A 749 -20.00 -34.87 -11.38
N SER A 750 -19.76 -33.66 -10.88
CA SER A 750 -20.76 -32.60 -10.67
C SER A 750 -20.22 -31.23 -10.98
N MET A 751 -21.11 -30.30 -11.31
CA MET A 751 -20.81 -28.93 -11.73
C MET A 751 -21.62 -27.91 -10.92
N ASP A 752 -20.98 -26.85 -10.48
CA ASP A 752 -21.62 -25.67 -9.89
C ASP A 752 -21.96 -24.66 -11.00
N ILE A 753 -23.23 -24.28 -11.08
CA ILE A 753 -23.75 -23.30 -12.03
C ILE A 753 -23.83 -21.96 -11.36
N TYR A 754 -23.12 -20.97 -11.90
CA TYR A 754 -23.12 -19.60 -11.42
C TYR A 754 -23.96 -18.70 -12.32
N GLN A 755 -24.77 -17.83 -11.72
CA GLN A 755 -25.45 -16.72 -12.37
C GLN A 755 -25.07 -15.42 -11.67
N ASN A 756 -24.55 -14.45 -12.39
CA ASN A 756 -24.10 -13.15 -11.86
C ASN A 756 -23.17 -13.27 -10.62
N GLY A 757 -22.25 -14.24 -10.66
CA GLY A 757 -21.28 -14.50 -9.59
C GLY A 757 -21.77 -15.34 -8.41
N SER A 758 -23.06 -15.72 -8.36
CA SER A 758 -23.62 -16.56 -7.29
C SER A 758 -23.95 -17.97 -7.81
N VAL A 759 -23.67 -19.01 -7.00
CA VAL A 759 -24.07 -20.38 -7.32
C VAL A 759 -25.59 -20.49 -7.25
N ILE A 760 -26.24 -20.90 -8.36
CA ILE A 760 -27.68 -21.12 -8.42
C ILE A 760 -28.05 -22.58 -8.38
N ALA A 761 -27.14 -23.48 -8.74
CA ALA A 761 -27.36 -24.94 -8.70
C ALA A 761 -26.02 -25.68 -8.68
N THR A 762 -26.01 -26.89 -8.04
CA THR A 762 -24.99 -27.90 -8.22
C THR A 762 -25.65 -29.10 -8.88
N VAL A 763 -25.18 -29.48 -10.06
CA VAL A 763 -25.83 -30.52 -10.88
C VAL A 763 -24.85 -31.63 -11.30
N PRO A 764 -25.31 -32.87 -11.58
CA PRO A 764 -24.45 -33.85 -12.22
C PRO A 764 -23.93 -33.33 -13.57
N ASN A 765 -22.69 -33.69 -13.92
CA ASN A 765 -22.07 -33.25 -15.18
C ASN A 765 -22.72 -33.92 -16.41
N SER A 766 -23.83 -33.37 -16.82
CA SER A 766 -24.55 -33.79 -18.05
C SER A 766 -24.10 -33.02 -19.31
N GLY A 767 -23.21 -32.01 -19.14
CA GLY A 767 -22.82 -31.10 -20.21
C GLY A 767 -23.84 -30.01 -20.52
N ALA A 768 -24.99 -29.94 -19.82
CA ALA A 768 -26.03 -28.94 -20.05
C ALA A 768 -26.85 -28.64 -18.79
N TYR A 769 -27.40 -27.41 -18.73
CA TYR A 769 -28.33 -26.95 -17.69
C TYR A 769 -29.27 -25.90 -18.28
N THR A 770 -30.53 -25.87 -17.82
CA THR A 770 -31.48 -24.83 -18.20
C THR A 770 -31.88 -24.04 -16.96
N ASP A 771 -31.60 -22.77 -16.98
CA ASP A 771 -32.02 -21.83 -15.93
C ASP A 771 -33.32 -21.13 -16.34
N ASN A 772 -34.33 -21.27 -15.49
CA ASN A 772 -35.55 -20.47 -15.57
C ASN A 772 -35.44 -19.31 -14.59
N THR A 773 -35.03 -18.15 -15.07
CA THR A 773 -34.72 -16.99 -14.25
C THR A 773 -35.91 -16.43 -13.44
N GLY A 774 -37.14 -16.84 -13.77
CA GLY A 774 -38.40 -16.34 -13.20
C GLY A 774 -38.68 -14.85 -13.53
N ARG A 775 -37.80 -14.19 -14.29
CA ARG A 775 -37.93 -12.77 -14.65
C ARG A 775 -38.73 -12.62 -15.97
N LYS A 776 -39.42 -11.49 -16.07
CA LYS A 776 -40.07 -10.99 -17.30
C LYS A 776 -39.45 -9.63 -17.61
N GLY A 777 -39.11 -9.36 -18.86
CA GLY A 777 -38.56 -8.06 -19.26
C GLY A 777 -37.37 -8.17 -20.22
N HIS A 778 -36.32 -7.36 -19.97
CA HIS A 778 -35.09 -7.33 -20.75
C HIS A 778 -33.92 -7.45 -19.77
N GLY A 779 -33.73 -8.65 -19.22
CA GLY A 779 -32.63 -8.91 -18.27
C GLY A 779 -31.29 -9.16 -18.98
N SER A 780 -30.20 -8.90 -18.27
CA SER A 780 -28.85 -9.34 -18.63
C SER A 780 -28.32 -10.26 -17.55
N PHE A 781 -27.74 -11.41 -17.95
CA PHE A 781 -27.22 -12.42 -17.04
C PHE A 781 -25.85 -12.88 -17.52
N THR A 782 -24.92 -13.08 -16.59
CA THR A 782 -23.61 -13.68 -16.85
C THR A 782 -23.55 -15.04 -16.16
N TYR A 783 -23.20 -16.07 -16.92
CA TYR A 783 -23.09 -17.44 -16.42
C TYR A 783 -21.66 -17.93 -16.45
N LYS A 784 -21.33 -18.78 -15.49
CA LYS A 784 -20.07 -19.53 -15.39
C LYS A 784 -20.37 -20.93 -14.84
N VAL A 785 -19.64 -21.95 -15.27
CA VAL A 785 -19.76 -23.30 -14.78
C VAL A 785 -18.44 -23.81 -14.27
N CYS A 786 -18.41 -24.32 -13.03
CA CYS A 786 -17.20 -24.80 -12.37
C CYS A 786 -17.32 -26.26 -11.97
N GLU A 787 -16.21 -27.00 -11.92
CA GLU A 787 -16.18 -28.32 -11.26
C GLU A 787 -16.54 -28.16 -9.79
N ALA A 788 -17.57 -28.84 -9.30
CA ALA A 788 -18.12 -28.61 -7.97
C ALA A 788 -17.07 -28.73 -6.85
N GLY A 789 -17.01 -27.72 -6.00
CA GLY A 789 -16.05 -27.65 -4.90
C GLY A 789 -14.62 -27.34 -5.32
N THR A 790 -14.38 -26.90 -6.57
CA THR A 790 -13.05 -26.55 -7.08
C THR A 790 -13.04 -25.13 -7.67
N LEU A 791 -11.86 -24.61 -8.00
CA LEU A 791 -11.68 -23.33 -8.70
C LEU A 791 -11.55 -23.48 -10.22
N LYS A 792 -11.72 -24.70 -10.75
CA LYS A 792 -11.62 -24.94 -12.18
C LYS A 792 -12.95 -24.64 -12.86
N CYS A 793 -13.01 -23.53 -13.56
CA CYS A 793 -14.22 -22.95 -14.14
C CYS A 793 -14.09 -22.75 -15.65
N SER A 794 -15.24 -22.57 -16.29
CA SER A 794 -15.37 -22.16 -17.70
C SER A 794 -15.06 -20.66 -17.87
N ASN A 795 -15.02 -20.22 -19.13
CA ASN A 795 -15.22 -18.82 -19.49
C ASN A 795 -16.58 -18.30 -18.97
N ASP A 796 -16.70 -17.00 -18.81
CA ASP A 796 -17.99 -16.33 -18.62
C ASP A 796 -18.77 -16.29 -19.93
N ALA A 797 -20.09 -16.53 -19.86
CA ALA A 797 -21.03 -16.48 -20.99
C ALA A 797 -22.18 -15.51 -20.67
N ALA A 798 -22.25 -14.39 -21.35
CA ALA A 798 -23.28 -13.37 -21.15
C ALA A 798 -24.48 -13.60 -22.07
N VAL A 799 -25.70 -13.42 -21.52
CA VAL A 799 -26.96 -13.49 -22.24
C VAL A 799 -27.78 -12.24 -21.97
N GLN A 800 -28.31 -11.62 -23.02
CA GLN A 800 -29.13 -10.43 -22.95
C GLN A 800 -30.50 -10.70 -23.63
N PHE A 801 -31.65 -10.29 -23.03
CA PHE A 801 -33.00 -10.54 -23.51
C PHE A 801 -33.66 -9.31 -24.12
#